data_aa9e97edfa156b86c20dbf1cbf4daceb
#
_entry.id   aa9e97edfa156b86c20dbf1cbf4daceb
#
_cell.length_a   1.000
_cell.length_b   1.000
_cell.length_c   1.000
_cell.angle_alpha   90.00
_cell.angle_beta   90.00
_cell.angle_gamma   90.00
#
_symmetry.space_group_name_H-M   'P 1'
#
loop_
_entity.id
_entity.type
_entity.pdbx_description
1 polymer ?
#
loop_
_entity_poly.entity_id
_entity_poly.type
_entity_poly.pdbx_seq_one_letter_code
_entity_poly.pdbx_strand_id
1 'polypeptide(L)'
;MISISSLFQPDAPQRWVVGAALFMLGAAAHAQTAPLTPDIPSKFEAPTASYDYVKREVMIPMRDGVKLYTVIVIPRGAKNAPILLTRTPYNAAKRAERFRSPYMLATLPQGDEVFVADGYIRVFQDVRGKYGSEGDYVMTRPLRGPLNSSPTDHSTDAYDTIDWLVKNVPESNGKVGMLGSSYEGFTVVMALVNPHPALKVAAPMSPMVDGWMGDDWFHFGAFRQTNFDYFTQQTAARGEGHPVVRQGYEDYDNFLRAGSGGDFAKAGGLDQLAWWHKISEHPAYDAFWQAQALDKTMSEQPLKVPTMWIQGLWDQEDMWGAIHCYLAIEPKDTRNDMNFLVMGPWRHSGVNYDGYSLGPLKWEGDTALQFRRDVLKPFFDQYLKDGAPKAATPPVLIYNTGENHWDRLKSWPLACETGCAAKSKPLYLSAGLGLSFTPPSGHDAKSPAGPQDYDEYVSDPGKPVPYLPRPIVFSDGDAWRRWLLVDQRFVADRTDVLSYTTPVLTEPLRISGAPVVNLVASTSGTDSDWVVKLIDVYPDEVPSRPEMSGYELNIAMDIFRGRYRESFETAKAITPNTPLPYKFILPTVNHVFLPGHRIMVQIQSSWFPLYDRNPQTFVTNIFFAKPDDYVKAVQRVYHVTGAASFVDLPVVPVQ
;
A
#
# COMPACT_ATOMS: atom_id res chain seq x y z
N MET A 1 30.16 -40.08 -11.69
CA MET A 1 30.38 -41.54 -11.54
C MET A 1 29.06 -42.19 -11.87
N ILE A 2 28.86 -42.94 -12.88
CA ILE A 2 29.56 -44.08 -13.45
C ILE A 2 29.34 -44.06 -14.96
N SER A 3 30.44 -44.24 -15.72
CA SER A 3 30.52 -44.54 -17.11
C SER A 3 30.46 -46.04 -17.32
N ILE A 4 29.82 -46.53 -18.38
CA ILE A 4 30.18 -47.81 -18.96
C ILE A 4 30.08 -47.69 -20.48
N SER A 5 31.23 -47.87 -21.11
CA SER A 5 31.52 -48.00 -22.52
C SER A 5 31.69 -49.49 -22.89
N SER A 6 31.65 -49.72 -24.26
CA SER A 6 32.25 -50.84 -25.03
C SER A 6 31.45 -52.16 -25.08
N LEU A 7 31.39 -52.91 -26.13
CA LEU A 7 32.24 -53.39 -27.20
C LEU A 7 31.38 -54.26 -28.14
N PHE A 8 31.54 -54.28 -29.42
CA PHE A 8 32.14 -55.37 -30.23
C PHE A 8 31.88 -55.16 -31.71
N GLN A 9 32.94 -55.11 -32.46
CA GLN A 9 33.10 -55.55 -33.82
C GLN A 9 33.85 -56.90 -33.75
N PRO A 10 34.12 -57.68 -34.86
CA PRO A 10 33.80 -57.59 -36.28
C PRO A 10 33.32 -58.93 -36.91
N ASP A 11 33.05 -59.00 -38.21
CA ASP A 11 33.73 -59.83 -39.18
C ASP A 11 32.98 -59.93 -40.53
N ALA A 12 33.72 -59.71 -41.63
CA ALA A 12 33.36 -60.08 -43.00
C ALA A 12 33.89 -61.48 -43.34
N PRO A 13 33.41 -62.22 -44.37
CA PRO A 13 33.99 -61.97 -45.71
C PRO A 13 33.14 -62.34 -46.97
N GLN A 14 33.58 -61.72 -48.07
CA GLN A 14 33.82 -62.20 -49.47
C GLN A 14 32.68 -62.66 -50.40
N ARG A 15 32.63 -61.87 -51.48
CA ARG A 15 32.60 -62.19 -52.97
C ARG A 15 31.49 -63.07 -53.55
N TRP A 16 30.75 -62.51 -54.54
CA TRP A 16 30.82 -62.93 -55.97
C TRP A 16 30.28 -61.81 -56.87
N VAL A 17 31.00 -61.59 -58.01
CA VAL A 17 30.71 -60.68 -59.10
C VAL A 17 29.86 -61.40 -60.14
N VAL A 18 28.77 -60.84 -60.61
CA VAL A 18 28.24 -60.99 -61.97
C VAL A 18 27.58 -59.70 -62.38
N GLY A 19 28.02 -59.20 -63.50
CA GLY A 19 27.58 -57.93 -64.08
C GLY A 19 26.25 -58.02 -64.82
N ALA A 20 25.52 -56.93 -64.74
CA ALA A 20 24.55 -56.55 -65.77
C ALA A 20 24.53 -55.04 -65.86
N ALA A 21 24.96 -54.51 -66.98
CA ALA A 21 24.83 -53.12 -67.33
C ALA A 21 23.36 -52.82 -67.62
N LEU A 22 22.76 -51.97 -66.79
CA LEU A 22 21.49 -51.33 -67.09
C LEU A 22 21.66 -49.83 -66.91
N PHE A 23 21.27 -49.11 -67.97
CA PHE A 23 21.19 -47.67 -68.07
C PHE A 23 20.55 -47.09 -66.86
N MET A 24 21.30 -46.40 -66.02
CA MET A 24 20.73 -45.47 -65.03
C MET A 24 20.69 -44.09 -65.68
N LEU A 25 19.51 -43.71 -66.11
CA LEU A 25 19.10 -42.31 -66.18
C LEU A 25 19.06 -41.79 -64.77
N GLY A 26 20.12 -41.13 -64.33
CA GLY A 26 20.16 -40.42 -63.10
C GLY A 26 19.24 -39.22 -63.14
N ALA A 27 18.02 -39.36 -62.65
CA ALA A 27 17.26 -38.22 -62.24
C ALA A 27 17.98 -37.64 -60.98
N ALA A 28 18.82 -36.65 -61.22
CA ALA A 28 19.29 -35.78 -60.13
C ALA A 28 18.03 -35.15 -59.49
N ALA A 29 17.57 -35.73 -58.40
CA ALA A 29 16.66 -35.04 -57.54
C ALA A 29 17.40 -33.82 -57.00
N HIS A 30 17.19 -32.71 -57.64
CA HIS A 30 17.56 -31.43 -57.07
C HIS A 30 16.73 -31.35 -55.78
N ALA A 31 17.39 -31.54 -54.66
CA ALA A 31 16.80 -31.14 -53.38
C ALA A 31 16.47 -29.66 -53.53
N GLN A 32 15.19 -29.37 -53.71
CA GLN A 32 14.69 -28.01 -53.83
C GLN A 32 14.95 -27.39 -52.43
N THR A 33 15.94 -26.54 -52.35
CA THR A 33 16.19 -25.74 -51.13
C THR A 33 14.90 -25.05 -50.80
N ALA A 34 14.40 -25.28 -49.61
CA ALA A 34 13.18 -24.60 -49.13
C ALA A 34 13.39 -23.08 -49.30
N PRO A 35 12.41 -22.37 -49.85
CA PRO A 35 12.53 -20.95 -50.05
C PRO A 35 12.77 -20.26 -48.71
N LEU A 36 13.77 -19.35 -48.64
CA LEU A 36 14.03 -18.49 -47.50
C LEU A 36 12.87 -17.47 -47.39
N THR A 37 11.80 -17.85 -46.74
CA THR A 37 10.71 -16.96 -46.37
C THR A 37 10.97 -16.42 -44.96
N PRO A 38 10.73 -15.13 -44.70
CA PRO A 38 10.80 -14.62 -43.33
C PRO A 38 9.85 -15.38 -42.41
N ASP A 39 10.36 -15.86 -41.27
CA ASP A 39 9.53 -16.55 -40.26
C ASP A 39 8.58 -15.57 -39.53
N ILE A 40 8.89 -14.29 -39.53
CA ILE A 40 8.08 -13.23 -38.95
C ILE A 40 7.22 -12.61 -40.07
N PRO A 41 5.90 -12.81 -40.05
CA PRO A 41 5.00 -12.19 -41.02
C PRO A 41 4.92 -10.67 -40.77
N SER A 42 4.63 -9.90 -41.81
CA SER A 42 4.39 -8.46 -41.68
C SER A 42 3.25 -8.12 -40.74
N LYS A 43 2.27 -9.02 -40.59
CA LYS A 43 1.14 -8.94 -39.68
C LYS A 43 0.73 -10.35 -39.28
N PHE A 44 0.58 -10.57 -37.96
CA PHE A 44 -0.03 -11.78 -37.40
C PHE A 44 -1.26 -11.39 -36.60
N GLU A 45 -2.41 -11.94 -36.96
CA GLU A 45 -3.67 -11.74 -36.25
C GLU A 45 -4.24 -13.09 -35.83
N ALA A 46 -4.36 -13.30 -34.52
CA ALA A 46 -5.04 -14.48 -34.01
C ALA A 46 -6.55 -14.38 -34.26
N PRO A 47 -7.24 -15.47 -34.62
CA PRO A 47 -8.68 -15.45 -34.85
C PRO A 47 -9.43 -15.19 -33.51
N THR A 48 -10.36 -14.23 -33.53
CA THR A 48 -11.15 -13.83 -32.34
C THR A 48 -12.64 -14.20 -32.45
N ALA A 49 -13.04 -15.00 -33.45
CA ALA A 49 -14.44 -15.37 -33.67
C ALA A 49 -15.07 -16.13 -32.49
N SER A 50 -14.28 -16.93 -31.76
CA SER A 50 -14.70 -17.70 -30.60
C SER A 50 -14.70 -16.92 -29.27
N TYR A 51 -14.25 -15.66 -29.28
CA TYR A 51 -14.19 -14.88 -28.05
C TYR A 51 -15.59 -14.47 -27.58
N ASP A 52 -15.84 -14.58 -26.26
CA ASP A 52 -17.10 -14.13 -25.66
C ASP A 52 -17.14 -12.61 -25.38
N TYR A 53 -16.09 -11.90 -25.81
CA TYR A 53 -15.96 -10.44 -25.70
C TYR A 53 -15.39 -9.80 -26.97
N VAL A 54 -15.52 -8.46 -27.02
CA VAL A 54 -14.85 -7.60 -28.00
C VAL A 54 -13.89 -6.67 -27.25
N LYS A 55 -12.64 -6.61 -27.68
CA LYS A 55 -11.64 -5.67 -27.18
C LYS A 55 -11.52 -4.51 -28.18
N ARG A 56 -11.72 -3.27 -27.70
CA ARG A 56 -11.50 -2.05 -28.48
C ARG A 56 -10.37 -1.24 -27.84
N GLU A 57 -9.44 -0.81 -28.65
CA GLU A 57 -8.35 0.08 -28.24
C GLU A 57 -8.57 1.43 -28.94
N VAL A 58 -8.71 2.49 -28.16
CA VAL A 58 -9.07 3.82 -28.66
C VAL A 58 -8.23 4.90 -28.02
N MET A 59 -8.03 5.99 -28.77
CA MET A 59 -7.40 7.20 -28.26
C MET A 59 -8.50 8.23 -27.97
N ILE A 60 -8.85 8.41 -26.68
CA ILE A 60 -9.90 9.34 -26.27
C ILE A 60 -9.35 10.76 -26.21
N PRO A 61 -9.89 11.72 -26.97
CA PRO A 61 -9.43 13.10 -26.92
C PRO A 61 -9.92 13.80 -25.64
N MET A 62 -8.99 14.46 -24.95
CA MET A 62 -9.28 15.35 -23.83
C MET A 62 -9.54 16.77 -24.32
N ARG A 63 -10.06 17.64 -23.46
CA ARG A 63 -10.44 19.05 -23.78
C ARG A 63 -9.31 19.91 -24.32
N ASP A 64 -8.06 19.54 -24.04
CA ASP A 64 -6.85 20.22 -24.53
C ASP A 64 -6.27 19.58 -25.81
N GLY A 65 -6.95 18.58 -26.38
CA GLY A 65 -6.57 17.88 -27.60
C GLY A 65 -5.60 16.71 -27.39
N VAL A 66 -5.03 16.52 -26.21
CA VAL A 66 -4.23 15.35 -25.86
C VAL A 66 -5.13 14.12 -25.85
N LYS A 67 -4.62 12.99 -26.37
CA LYS A 67 -5.40 11.75 -26.47
C LYS A 67 -4.88 10.72 -25.48
N LEU A 68 -5.82 10.07 -24.74
CA LEU A 68 -5.49 9.06 -23.76
C LEU A 68 -5.83 7.66 -24.30
N TYR A 69 -4.84 6.77 -24.25
CA TYR A 69 -4.99 5.38 -24.65
C TYR A 69 -5.92 4.63 -23.72
N THR A 70 -6.95 4.02 -24.28
CA THR A 70 -8.02 3.38 -23.53
C THR A 70 -8.35 2.02 -24.13
N VAL A 71 -8.45 1.01 -23.27
CA VAL A 71 -8.86 -0.34 -23.61
C VAL A 71 -10.26 -0.58 -23.07
N ILE A 72 -11.19 -0.93 -23.97
CA ILE A 72 -12.59 -1.21 -23.66
C ILE A 72 -12.86 -2.67 -23.95
N VAL A 73 -13.23 -3.45 -22.95
CA VAL A 73 -13.55 -4.88 -23.07
C VAL A 73 -15.06 -5.04 -22.84
N ILE A 74 -15.75 -5.49 -23.89
CA ILE A 74 -17.21 -5.51 -23.97
C ILE A 74 -17.69 -6.96 -24.11
N PRO A 75 -18.56 -7.47 -23.22
CA PRO A 75 -19.16 -8.78 -23.41
C PRO A 75 -19.86 -8.89 -24.77
N ARG A 76 -19.65 -9.97 -25.49
CA ARG A 76 -20.26 -10.15 -26.83
C ARG A 76 -21.76 -10.17 -26.71
N GLY A 77 -22.43 -9.31 -27.50
CA GLY A 77 -23.86 -9.15 -27.48
C GLY A 77 -24.42 -8.29 -26.34
N ALA A 78 -23.54 -7.61 -25.57
CA ALA A 78 -23.95 -6.70 -24.51
C ALA A 78 -24.93 -5.62 -25.04
N LYS A 79 -25.95 -5.33 -24.23
CA LYS A 79 -26.92 -4.25 -24.43
C LYS A 79 -27.28 -3.67 -23.07
N ASN A 80 -27.34 -2.34 -22.97
CA ASN A 80 -27.61 -1.63 -21.72
C ASN A 80 -26.72 -2.06 -20.56
N ALA A 81 -25.44 -2.34 -20.85
CA ALA A 81 -24.47 -2.79 -19.86
C ALA A 81 -23.84 -1.61 -19.10
N PRO A 82 -23.67 -1.69 -17.80
CA PRO A 82 -22.96 -0.64 -17.06
C PRO A 82 -21.47 -0.65 -17.38
N ILE A 83 -20.84 0.54 -17.31
CA ILE A 83 -19.40 0.69 -17.49
C ILE A 83 -18.71 0.70 -16.13
N LEU A 84 -17.59 -0.02 -16.02
CA LEU A 84 -16.68 0.01 -14.90
C LEU A 84 -15.31 0.52 -15.36
N LEU A 85 -14.90 1.70 -14.89
CA LEU A 85 -13.71 2.42 -15.32
C LEU A 85 -12.59 2.37 -14.27
N THR A 86 -11.37 2.07 -14.72
CA THR A 86 -10.12 2.28 -13.95
C THR A 86 -9.14 3.10 -14.78
N ARG A 87 -8.55 4.16 -14.21
CA ARG A 87 -7.48 4.94 -14.82
C ARG A 87 -6.17 4.61 -14.12
N THR A 88 -5.12 4.29 -14.88
CA THR A 88 -3.93 3.60 -14.38
C THR A 88 -2.62 4.20 -14.89
N PRO A 89 -1.57 4.32 -14.06
CA PRO A 89 -0.20 4.54 -14.52
C PRO A 89 0.55 3.22 -14.81
N TYR A 90 -0.12 2.05 -14.73
CA TYR A 90 0.50 0.71 -14.74
C TYR A 90 0.24 -0.07 -16.03
N ASN A 91 0.04 0.60 -17.17
CA ASN A 91 -0.22 0.00 -18.49
C ASN A 91 -1.61 -0.61 -18.64
N ALA A 92 -2.52 0.17 -19.21
CA ALA A 92 -3.92 -0.23 -19.45
C ALA A 92 -4.05 -1.52 -20.27
N ALA A 93 -3.17 -1.75 -21.25
CA ALA A 93 -3.20 -2.97 -22.04
C ALA A 93 -2.83 -4.21 -21.21
N LYS A 94 -1.80 -4.12 -20.34
CA LYS A 94 -1.45 -5.21 -19.40
C LYS A 94 -2.56 -5.42 -18.36
N ARG A 95 -3.17 -4.35 -17.85
CA ARG A 95 -4.30 -4.44 -16.88
C ARG A 95 -5.51 -5.13 -17.51
N ALA A 96 -5.76 -4.95 -18.78
CA ALA A 96 -6.88 -5.56 -19.50
C ALA A 96 -6.60 -7.00 -19.95
N GLU A 97 -5.43 -7.55 -19.74
CA GLU A 97 -5.05 -8.88 -20.23
C GLU A 97 -4.07 -9.58 -19.27
N ARG A 98 -4.57 -10.08 -18.11
CA ARG A 98 -3.75 -10.90 -17.22
C ARG A 98 -3.40 -12.27 -17.82
N PHE A 99 -4.26 -12.77 -18.72
CA PHE A 99 -4.09 -14.04 -19.40
C PHE A 99 -4.77 -13.99 -20.77
N ARG A 100 -4.16 -14.55 -21.81
CA ARG A 100 -4.76 -14.63 -23.14
C ARG A 100 -5.74 -15.77 -23.21
N SER A 101 -7.03 -15.44 -23.31
CA SER A 101 -8.13 -16.38 -23.35
C SER A 101 -9.24 -15.89 -24.26
N PRO A 102 -10.03 -16.78 -24.89
CA PRO A 102 -11.29 -16.40 -25.55
C PRO A 102 -12.39 -16.05 -24.52
N TYR A 103 -12.17 -16.25 -23.23
CA TYR A 103 -13.12 -15.97 -22.15
C TYR A 103 -12.75 -14.69 -21.42
N MET A 104 -13.65 -13.71 -21.39
CA MET A 104 -13.46 -12.42 -20.72
C MET A 104 -13.10 -12.58 -19.24
N LEU A 105 -13.75 -13.52 -18.56
CA LEU A 105 -13.51 -13.82 -17.15
C LEU A 105 -12.07 -14.29 -16.87
N ALA A 106 -11.48 -15.05 -17.77
CA ALA A 106 -10.09 -15.49 -17.64
C ALA A 106 -9.09 -14.40 -18.04
N THR A 107 -9.48 -13.52 -18.97
CA THR A 107 -8.63 -12.46 -19.52
C THR A 107 -8.44 -11.30 -18.56
N LEU A 108 -9.50 -10.85 -17.90
CA LEU A 108 -9.50 -9.68 -17.03
C LEU A 108 -8.95 -9.98 -15.62
N PRO A 109 -8.57 -8.96 -14.83
CA PRO A 109 -8.09 -9.14 -13.47
C PRO A 109 -9.06 -9.93 -12.59
N GLN A 110 -8.52 -10.70 -11.63
CA GLN A 110 -9.32 -11.49 -10.70
C GLN A 110 -10.30 -10.61 -9.88
N GLY A 111 -9.87 -9.41 -9.49
CA GLY A 111 -10.73 -8.47 -8.75
C GLY A 111 -12.02 -8.06 -9.49
N ASP A 112 -12.04 -8.21 -10.82
CA ASP A 112 -13.17 -7.84 -11.66
C ASP A 112 -14.19 -8.99 -11.87
N GLU A 113 -13.88 -10.21 -11.39
CA GLU A 113 -14.63 -11.45 -11.73
C GLU A 113 -16.14 -11.35 -11.50
N VAL A 114 -16.56 -10.76 -10.36
CA VAL A 114 -17.98 -10.65 -9.99
C VAL A 114 -18.76 -9.69 -10.90
N PHE A 115 -18.09 -8.68 -11.47
CA PHE A 115 -18.67 -7.73 -12.40
C PHE A 115 -18.71 -8.30 -13.82
N VAL A 116 -17.60 -8.93 -14.24
CA VAL A 116 -17.46 -9.53 -15.57
C VAL A 116 -18.45 -10.67 -15.77
N ALA A 117 -18.63 -11.54 -14.76
CA ALA A 117 -19.61 -12.63 -14.80
C ALA A 117 -21.04 -12.12 -14.94
N ASP A 118 -21.31 -10.87 -14.64
CA ASP A 118 -22.62 -10.23 -14.69
C ASP A 118 -22.74 -9.17 -15.80
N GLY A 119 -21.89 -9.26 -16.82
CA GLY A 119 -22.02 -8.54 -18.09
C GLY A 119 -21.58 -7.07 -18.07
N TYR A 120 -20.77 -6.63 -17.12
CA TYR A 120 -20.22 -5.27 -17.11
C TYR A 120 -19.22 -5.05 -18.26
N ILE A 121 -19.25 -3.85 -18.84
CA ILE A 121 -18.21 -3.37 -19.73
C ILE A 121 -17.03 -2.91 -18.87
N ARG A 122 -15.83 -3.41 -19.14
CA ARG A 122 -14.64 -3.06 -18.38
C ARG A 122 -13.75 -2.13 -19.18
N VAL A 123 -13.35 -1.00 -18.59
CA VAL A 123 -12.53 0.03 -19.23
C VAL A 123 -11.28 0.29 -18.40
N PHE A 124 -10.12 0.26 -19.08
CA PHE A 124 -8.83 0.66 -18.53
C PHE A 124 -8.25 1.77 -19.38
N GLN A 125 -7.77 2.84 -18.73
CA GLN A 125 -7.17 3.98 -19.42
C GLN A 125 -5.80 4.30 -18.84
N ASP A 126 -4.77 4.38 -19.68
CA ASP A 126 -3.48 4.95 -19.27
C ASP A 126 -3.65 6.42 -18.89
N VAL A 127 -3.12 6.82 -17.74
CA VAL A 127 -3.08 8.23 -17.37
C VAL A 127 -2.18 9.02 -18.33
N ARG A 128 -2.42 10.31 -18.42
CA ARG A 128 -1.68 11.26 -19.27
C ARG A 128 -0.17 11.08 -19.14
N GLY A 129 0.53 10.94 -20.28
CA GLY A 129 1.97 10.82 -20.37
C GLY A 129 2.55 9.45 -20.04
N LYS A 130 1.72 8.44 -19.72
CA LYS A 130 2.18 7.07 -19.47
C LYS A 130 1.77 6.13 -20.62
N TYR A 131 2.64 5.18 -20.91
CA TYR A 131 2.47 4.11 -21.90
C TYR A 131 1.91 4.60 -23.25
N GLY A 132 0.69 4.23 -23.60
CA GLY A 132 0.03 4.58 -24.85
C GLY A 132 -0.60 5.98 -24.88
N SER A 133 -0.74 6.65 -23.73
CA SER A 133 -1.33 7.98 -23.66
C SER A 133 -0.34 9.08 -24.06
N GLU A 134 -0.87 10.09 -24.74
CA GLU A 134 -0.12 11.31 -25.10
C GLU A 134 0.04 12.26 -23.89
N GLY A 135 0.76 13.38 -24.10
CA GLY A 135 1.01 14.41 -23.11
C GLY A 135 2.17 14.10 -22.18
N ASP A 136 2.32 14.91 -21.12
CA ASP A 136 3.40 14.82 -20.16
C ASP A 136 2.92 14.17 -18.86
N TYR A 137 3.70 13.22 -18.37
CA TYR A 137 3.44 12.60 -17.08
C TYR A 137 3.93 13.51 -15.95
N VAL A 138 3.03 13.79 -15.02
CA VAL A 138 3.35 14.38 -13.72
C VAL A 138 2.83 13.42 -12.67
N MET A 139 3.74 12.90 -11.84
CA MET A 139 3.38 11.97 -10.79
C MET A 139 2.41 12.62 -9.81
N THR A 140 1.32 11.90 -9.49
CA THR A 140 0.22 12.43 -8.66
C THR A 140 -0.15 13.87 -9.04
N ARG A 141 -0.32 14.13 -10.34
CA ARG A 141 -0.58 15.49 -10.88
C ARG A 141 -1.60 16.22 -10.01
N PRO A 142 -1.24 17.37 -9.41
CA PRO A 142 -2.14 18.15 -8.59
C PRO A 142 -3.36 18.66 -9.36
N LEU A 143 -4.42 18.97 -8.63
CA LEU A 143 -5.54 19.73 -9.17
C LEU A 143 -5.05 21.07 -9.76
N ARG A 144 -5.80 21.60 -10.73
CA ARG A 144 -5.55 22.93 -11.27
C ARG A 144 -5.55 23.96 -10.15
N GLY A 145 -4.51 24.75 -10.09
CA GLY A 145 -4.28 25.73 -9.01
C GLY A 145 -2.82 26.15 -8.94
N PRO A 146 -2.35 26.59 -7.78
CA PRO A 146 -0.99 27.09 -7.62
C PRO A 146 0.12 26.11 -8.03
N LEU A 147 -0.11 24.80 -7.82
CA LEU A 147 0.84 23.74 -8.19
C LEU A 147 0.66 23.21 -9.61
N ASN A 148 -0.43 23.56 -10.28
CA ASN A 148 -0.75 23.09 -11.63
C ASN A 148 -1.44 24.22 -12.43
N SER A 149 -0.66 24.98 -13.16
CA SER A 149 -1.13 26.07 -14.02
C SER A 149 -1.68 25.59 -15.37
N SER A 150 -1.60 24.28 -15.68
CA SER A 150 -2.16 23.73 -16.91
C SER A 150 -3.69 23.69 -16.86
N PRO A 151 -4.39 23.64 -18.02
CA PRO A 151 -5.86 23.59 -18.07
C PRO A 151 -6.43 22.23 -17.63
N THR A 152 -5.59 21.24 -17.36
CA THR A 152 -5.99 19.85 -17.12
C THR A 152 -5.36 19.25 -15.86
N ASP A 153 -6.09 18.31 -15.26
CA ASP A 153 -5.70 17.49 -14.14
C ASP A 153 -6.37 16.11 -14.24
N HIS A 154 -6.18 15.22 -13.26
CA HIS A 154 -6.84 13.92 -13.27
C HIS A 154 -8.37 14.00 -13.17
N SER A 155 -8.92 15.05 -12.54
CA SER A 155 -10.36 15.27 -12.45
C SER A 155 -10.96 15.60 -13.82
N THR A 156 -10.32 16.52 -14.56
CA THR A 156 -10.76 16.89 -15.91
C THR A 156 -10.58 15.76 -16.91
N ASP A 157 -9.49 15.02 -16.83
CA ASP A 157 -9.25 13.85 -17.70
C ASP A 157 -10.29 12.74 -17.45
N ALA A 158 -10.67 12.50 -16.18
CA ALA A 158 -11.74 11.56 -15.84
C ALA A 158 -13.09 12.02 -16.36
N TYR A 159 -13.42 13.30 -16.24
CA TYR A 159 -14.65 13.90 -16.75
C TYR A 159 -14.77 13.70 -18.26
N ASP A 160 -13.75 14.09 -19.01
CA ASP A 160 -13.73 14.01 -20.48
C ASP A 160 -13.77 12.55 -20.96
N THR A 161 -13.11 11.64 -20.25
CA THR A 161 -13.14 10.20 -20.52
C THR A 161 -14.55 9.65 -20.36
N ILE A 162 -15.23 9.95 -19.26
CA ILE A 162 -16.59 9.48 -18.99
C ILE A 162 -17.57 10.05 -20.02
N ASP A 163 -17.46 11.34 -20.34
CA ASP A 163 -18.29 11.99 -21.36
C ASP A 163 -18.15 11.30 -22.73
N TRP A 164 -16.91 10.97 -23.11
CA TRP A 164 -16.67 10.25 -24.35
C TRP A 164 -17.24 8.83 -24.32
N LEU A 165 -17.03 8.09 -23.22
CA LEU A 165 -17.51 6.70 -23.09
C LEU A 165 -19.03 6.59 -23.24
N VAL A 166 -19.79 7.44 -22.55
CA VAL A 166 -21.27 7.39 -22.61
C VAL A 166 -21.83 7.79 -23.97
N LYS A 167 -21.07 8.53 -24.78
CA LYS A 167 -21.44 8.93 -26.14
C LYS A 167 -21.03 7.93 -27.22
N ASN A 168 -19.96 7.15 -27.00
CA ASN A 168 -19.31 6.37 -28.05
C ASN A 168 -19.30 4.85 -27.79
N VAL A 169 -19.88 4.37 -26.69
CA VAL A 169 -20.04 2.95 -26.37
C VAL A 169 -21.53 2.61 -26.37
N PRO A 170 -22.11 2.29 -27.56
CA PRO A 170 -23.55 2.11 -27.71
C PRO A 170 -24.10 0.87 -26.97
N GLU A 171 -23.26 -0.06 -26.56
CA GLU A 171 -23.62 -1.22 -25.73
C GLU A 171 -23.90 -0.83 -24.28
N SER A 172 -23.53 0.38 -23.88
CA SER A 172 -23.65 0.89 -22.51
C SER A 172 -25.05 1.43 -22.22
N ASN A 173 -25.45 1.38 -20.94
CA ASN A 173 -26.63 2.05 -20.41
C ASN A 173 -26.38 3.54 -20.03
N GLY A 174 -25.19 4.09 -20.32
CA GLY A 174 -24.82 5.46 -19.99
C GLY A 174 -24.48 5.72 -18.53
N LYS A 175 -24.36 4.67 -17.70
CA LYS A 175 -23.95 4.78 -16.30
C LYS A 175 -22.53 4.23 -16.10
N VAL A 176 -21.72 4.95 -15.33
CA VAL A 176 -20.32 4.63 -15.06
C VAL A 176 -20.09 4.48 -13.57
N GLY A 177 -19.42 3.41 -13.17
CA GLY A 177 -18.80 3.26 -11.87
C GLY A 177 -17.28 3.35 -12.01
N MET A 178 -16.60 3.86 -10.99
CA MET A 178 -15.15 3.85 -10.94
C MET A 178 -14.63 3.08 -9.73
N LEU A 179 -13.61 2.27 -9.96
CA LEU A 179 -12.84 1.63 -8.90
C LEU A 179 -11.36 1.55 -9.28
N GLY A 180 -10.51 1.41 -8.29
CA GLY A 180 -9.08 1.27 -8.47
C GLY A 180 -8.36 1.25 -7.13
N SER A 181 -7.15 0.68 -7.11
CA SER A 181 -6.32 0.52 -5.92
C SER A 181 -5.04 1.35 -6.02
N SER A 182 -4.55 1.91 -4.89
CA SER A 182 -3.30 2.66 -4.88
C SER A 182 -3.40 3.94 -5.74
N TYR A 183 -2.48 4.18 -6.64
CA TYR A 183 -2.57 5.27 -7.62
C TYR A 183 -3.88 5.22 -8.44
N GLU A 184 -4.39 4.03 -8.77
CA GLU A 184 -5.69 3.90 -9.43
C GLU A 184 -6.82 4.38 -8.48
N GLY A 185 -6.68 4.15 -7.17
CA GLY A 185 -7.56 4.70 -6.12
C GLY A 185 -7.47 6.22 -6.05
N PHE A 186 -6.26 6.79 -6.09
CA PHE A 186 -6.05 8.24 -6.22
C PHE A 186 -6.80 8.82 -7.43
N THR A 187 -6.77 8.16 -8.61
CA THR A 187 -7.50 8.65 -9.79
C THR A 187 -9.02 8.61 -9.61
N VAL A 188 -9.55 7.68 -8.80
CA VAL A 188 -10.97 7.64 -8.41
C VAL A 188 -11.30 8.84 -7.53
N VAL A 189 -10.49 9.12 -6.50
CA VAL A 189 -10.69 10.29 -5.62
C VAL A 189 -10.66 11.59 -6.44
N MET A 190 -9.71 11.72 -7.36
CA MET A 190 -9.63 12.87 -8.26
C MET A 190 -10.87 13.05 -9.14
N ALA A 191 -11.49 11.95 -9.59
CA ALA A 191 -12.75 12.00 -10.35
C ALA A 191 -13.94 12.49 -9.49
N LEU A 192 -13.89 12.28 -8.18
CA LEU A 192 -14.93 12.73 -7.23
C LEU A 192 -14.89 14.23 -6.94
N VAL A 193 -13.77 14.91 -7.19
CA VAL A 193 -13.65 16.38 -6.99
C VAL A 193 -14.62 17.15 -7.87
N ASN A 194 -14.74 16.76 -9.15
CA ASN A 194 -15.73 17.35 -10.05
C ASN A 194 -16.36 16.22 -10.91
N PRO A 195 -17.25 15.42 -10.33
CA PRO A 195 -17.74 14.21 -10.96
C PRO A 195 -18.62 14.51 -12.17
N HIS A 196 -18.42 13.74 -13.26
CA HIS A 196 -19.31 13.74 -14.40
C HIS A 196 -20.70 13.22 -13.98
N PRO A 197 -21.83 13.75 -14.51
CA PRO A 197 -23.17 13.31 -14.14
C PRO A 197 -23.45 11.81 -14.35
N ALA A 198 -22.73 11.15 -15.26
CA ALA A 198 -22.82 9.73 -15.49
C ALA A 198 -22.01 8.88 -14.49
N LEU A 199 -21.11 9.45 -13.68
CA LEU A 199 -20.45 8.76 -12.58
C LEU A 199 -21.46 8.57 -11.44
N LYS A 200 -21.91 7.33 -11.23
CA LYS A 200 -23.00 7.00 -10.32
C LYS A 200 -22.55 6.38 -9.02
N VAL A 201 -21.36 5.80 -8.98
CA VAL A 201 -20.79 5.11 -7.81
C VAL A 201 -19.27 5.05 -7.91
N ALA A 202 -18.58 5.08 -6.79
CA ALA A 202 -17.13 5.01 -6.72
C ALA A 202 -16.65 4.12 -5.57
N ALA A 203 -15.51 3.46 -5.79
CA ALA A 203 -14.82 2.67 -4.77
C ALA A 203 -13.30 2.85 -4.88
N PRO A 204 -12.73 3.91 -4.28
CA PRO A 204 -11.28 4.04 -4.09
C PRO A 204 -10.79 3.01 -3.07
N MET A 205 -9.82 2.18 -3.46
CA MET A 205 -9.24 1.12 -2.65
C MET A 205 -7.81 1.51 -2.28
N SER A 206 -7.49 1.57 -0.99
CA SER A 206 -6.16 2.01 -0.51
C SER A 206 -5.61 3.17 -1.36
N PRO A 207 -6.35 4.28 -1.50
CA PRO A 207 -5.94 5.37 -2.37
C PRO A 207 -4.82 6.17 -1.73
N MET A 208 -3.80 6.55 -2.51
CA MET A 208 -2.86 7.60 -2.10
C MET A 208 -3.62 8.94 -2.03
N VAL A 209 -3.65 9.57 -0.86
CA VAL A 209 -4.42 10.78 -0.57
C VAL A 209 -3.57 11.90 0.00
N ASP A 210 -2.77 11.59 1.02
CA ASP A 210 -1.81 12.52 1.63
C ASP A 210 -0.45 11.85 1.75
N GLY A 211 0.43 12.14 0.83
CA GLY A 211 1.73 11.51 0.72
C GLY A 211 2.73 11.90 1.83
N TRP A 212 2.39 12.82 2.74
CA TRP A 212 3.25 13.18 3.86
C TRP A 212 2.78 12.63 5.20
N MET A 213 1.48 12.44 5.36
CA MET A 213 0.88 12.02 6.63
C MET A 213 0.93 10.51 6.85
N GLY A 214 0.98 9.69 5.81
CA GLY A 214 0.97 8.24 5.99
C GLY A 214 0.68 7.43 4.72
N ASP A 215 0.61 8.10 3.55
CA ASP A 215 0.57 7.43 2.26
C ASP A 215 1.92 7.60 1.57
N ASP A 216 2.33 6.63 0.77
CA ASP A 216 3.51 6.56 -0.09
C ASP A 216 4.81 7.17 0.45
N TRP A 217 4.94 8.51 0.56
CA TRP A 217 6.25 9.18 0.61
C TRP A 217 6.81 9.34 2.02
N PHE A 218 5.99 9.83 2.94
CA PHE A 218 6.39 10.09 4.33
C PHE A 218 5.38 9.53 5.32
N HIS A 219 5.87 9.17 6.50
CA HIS A 219 5.05 8.97 7.69
C HIS A 219 5.53 9.96 8.75
N PHE A 220 4.70 10.96 9.03
CA PHE A 220 4.97 12.03 9.98
C PHE A 220 6.40 12.58 9.87
N GLY A 221 6.84 12.82 8.62
CA GLY A 221 8.14 13.39 8.30
C GLY A 221 9.31 12.42 8.13
N ALA A 222 9.12 11.13 8.39
CA ALA A 222 10.12 10.11 8.06
C ALA A 222 9.91 9.63 6.61
N PHE A 223 10.95 9.69 5.79
CA PHE A 223 10.87 9.32 4.37
C PHE A 223 10.96 7.81 4.17
N ARG A 224 10.02 7.24 3.40
CA ARG A 224 9.99 5.82 3.06
C ARG A 224 10.94 5.52 1.90
N GLN A 225 12.07 4.87 2.18
CA GLN A 225 13.16 4.66 1.21
C GLN A 225 12.84 3.66 0.09
N THR A 226 11.87 2.76 0.29
CA THR A 226 11.39 1.87 -0.79
C THR A 226 10.86 2.66 -1.98
N ASN A 227 10.41 3.89 -1.76
CA ASN A 227 9.86 4.76 -2.80
C ASN A 227 10.91 5.33 -3.76
N PHE A 228 12.19 5.22 -3.45
CA PHE A 228 13.23 5.47 -4.45
C PHE A 228 13.03 4.60 -5.70
N ASP A 229 12.73 3.32 -5.52
CA ASP A 229 12.47 2.42 -6.63
C ASP A 229 11.15 2.74 -7.33
N TYR A 230 10.09 2.99 -6.55
CA TYR A 230 8.76 3.26 -7.08
C TYR A 230 8.73 4.50 -7.98
N PHE A 231 9.20 5.66 -7.48
CA PHE A 231 9.15 6.86 -8.33
C PHE A 231 10.13 6.80 -9.50
N THR A 232 11.26 6.10 -9.35
CA THR A 232 12.19 5.92 -10.48
C THR A 232 11.54 5.09 -11.58
N GLN A 233 10.89 3.97 -11.24
CA GLN A 233 10.13 3.17 -12.20
C GLN A 233 9.00 3.98 -12.86
N GLN A 234 8.36 4.89 -12.13
CA GLN A 234 7.27 5.69 -12.65
C GLN A 234 7.73 6.87 -13.52
N THR A 235 8.87 7.49 -13.21
CA THR A 235 9.26 8.79 -13.79
C THR A 235 10.50 8.75 -14.69
N ALA A 236 11.30 7.67 -14.66
CA ALA A 236 12.49 7.56 -15.53
C ALA A 236 12.15 7.26 -16.99
N ALA A 237 10.94 6.78 -17.28
CA ALA A 237 10.49 6.47 -18.65
C ALA A 237 8.97 6.63 -18.79
N ARG A 238 8.50 6.85 -20.03
CA ARG A 238 7.07 6.82 -20.36
C ARG A 238 6.46 5.44 -20.11
N GLY A 239 7.17 4.38 -20.48
CA GLY A 239 6.82 2.99 -20.18
C GLY A 239 7.21 2.59 -18.75
N GLU A 240 7.44 1.31 -18.57
CA GLU A 240 7.98 0.75 -17.34
C GLU A 240 9.47 1.12 -17.20
N GLY A 241 9.82 1.86 -16.15
CA GLY A 241 11.20 2.14 -15.80
C GLY A 241 11.82 1.00 -14.99
N HIS A 242 13.07 1.19 -14.60
CA HIS A 242 13.80 0.23 -13.76
C HIS A 242 13.95 0.76 -12.34
N PRO A 243 14.03 -0.11 -11.32
CA PRO A 243 14.40 0.31 -9.98
C PRO A 243 15.83 0.87 -9.95
N VAL A 244 16.18 1.54 -8.87
CA VAL A 244 17.53 2.09 -8.67
C VAL A 244 18.54 0.95 -8.59
N VAL A 245 19.68 1.11 -9.30
CA VAL A 245 20.75 0.11 -9.31
C VAL A 245 21.37 -0.02 -7.93
N ARG A 246 21.54 -1.26 -7.46
CA ARG A 246 22.15 -1.61 -6.18
C ARG A 246 23.60 -2.01 -6.36
N GLN A 247 24.47 -1.66 -5.41
CA GLN A 247 25.86 -2.10 -5.39
C GLN A 247 26.03 -3.50 -4.77
N GLY A 248 25.08 -3.94 -3.95
CA GLY A 248 25.08 -5.23 -3.28
C GLY A 248 23.68 -5.84 -3.22
N TYR A 249 23.59 -7.10 -2.80
CA TYR A 249 22.34 -7.86 -2.75
C TYR A 249 21.36 -7.33 -1.69
N GLU A 250 21.89 -6.91 -0.51
CA GLU A 250 21.08 -6.52 0.64
C GLU A 250 20.87 -5.02 0.74
N ASP A 251 19.62 -4.59 0.81
CA ASP A 251 19.26 -3.17 0.88
C ASP A 251 19.65 -2.50 2.21
N TYR A 252 19.65 -3.22 3.33
CA TYR A 252 20.16 -2.66 4.59
C TYR A 252 21.58 -2.11 4.42
N ASP A 253 22.47 -2.91 3.85
CA ASP A 253 23.85 -2.50 3.61
C ASP A 253 23.98 -1.47 2.48
N ASN A 254 23.15 -1.56 1.43
CA ASN A 254 23.18 -0.60 0.32
C ASN A 254 22.86 0.82 0.82
N PHE A 255 21.77 0.99 1.58
CA PHE A 255 21.37 2.28 2.13
C PHE A 255 22.31 2.77 3.24
N LEU A 256 22.81 1.86 4.10
CA LEU A 256 23.74 2.23 5.18
C LEU A 256 25.05 2.78 4.62
N ARG A 257 25.61 2.16 3.58
CA ARG A 257 26.88 2.57 2.94
C ARG A 257 26.71 3.84 2.10
N ALA A 258 25.53 4.03 1.51
CA ALA A 258 25.27 5.24 0.74
C ALA A 258 25.33 6.51 1.57
N GLY A 259 24.99 6.45 2.86
CA GLY A 259 24.98 7.60 3.76
C GLY A 259 23.59 8.18 3.94
N SER A 260 23.35 9.39 3.43
CA SER A 260 22.03 10.02 3.45
C SER A 260 21.15 9.56 2.27
N GLY A 261 19.85 9.85 2.36
CA GLY A 261 18.94 9.63 1.22
C GLY A 261 19.35 10.41 -0.04
N GLY A 262 19.90 11.62 0.14
CA GLY A 262 20.42 12.43 -0.97
C GLY A 262 21.68 11.82 -1.61
N ASP A 263 22.57 11.23 -0.81
CA ASP A 263 23.74 10.53 -1.33
C ASP A 263 23.33 9.29 -2.13
N PHE A 264 22.34 8.53 -1.63
CA PHE A 264 21.77 7.40 -2.36
C PHE A 264 21.12 7.84 -3.69
N ALA A 265 20.30 8.89 -3.65
CA ALA A 265 19.67 9.46 -4.84
C ALA A 265 20.70 9.91 -5.89
N LYS A 266 21.74 10.62 -5.46
CA LYS A 266 22.84 11.08 -6.33
C LYS A 266 23.60 9.91 -6.95
N ALA A 267 23.95 8.91 -6.15
CA ALA A 267 24.64 7.71 -6.65
C ALA A 267 23.80 6.94 -7.66
N GLY A 268 22.47 6.95 -7.53
CA GLY A 268 21.51 6.35 -8.45
C GLY A 268 21.13 7.24 -9.65
N GLY A 269 21.63 8.48 -9.74
CA GLY A 269 21.29 9.45 -10.79
C GLY A 269 19.87 10.03 -10.70
N LEU A 270 19.25 9.95 -9.53
CA LEU A 270 17.87 10.39 -9.29
C LEU A 270 17.75 11.93 -9.24
N ASP A 271 18.85 12.62 -9.11
CA ASP A 271 18.96 14.09 -9.25
C ASP A 271 18.57 14.59 -10.65
N GLN A 272 18.43 13.71 -11.63
CA GLN A 272 17.87 14.02 -12.95
C GLN A 272 16.32 13.96 -12.96
N LEU A 273 15.69 13.44 -11.93
CA LEU A 273 14.24 13.24 -11.87
C LEU A 273 13.56 14.39 -11.13
N ALA A 274 12.64 15.07 -11.80
CA ALA A 274 11.91 16.19 -11.22
C ALA A 274 11.14 15.82 -9.93
N TRP A 275 10.72 14.55 -9.79
CA TRP A 275 10.01 14.10 -8.60
C TRP A 275 10.93 14.03 -7.37
N TRP A 276 12.19 13.63 -7.54
CA TRP A 276 13.17 13.67 -6.46
C TRP A 276 13.36 15.08 -5.90
N HIS A 277 13.46 16.10 -6.77
CA HIS A 277 13.56 17.49 -6.34
C HIS A 277 12.34 17.91 -5.52
N LYS A 278 11.13 17.56 -5.96
CA LYS A 278 9.90 17.85 -5.22
C LYS A 278 9.89 17.21 -3.82
N ILE A 279 10.35 15.97 -3.68
CA ILE A 279 10.45 15.31 -2.38
C ILE A 279 11.53 15.96 -1.51
N SER A 280 12.73 16.13 -2.04
CA SER A 280 13.88 16.59 -1.27
C SER A 280 13.82 18.08 -0.89
N GLU A 281 13.10 18.91 -1.66
CA GLU A 281 12.88 20.31 -1.37
C GLU A 281 11.75 20.55 -0.35
N HIS A 282 10.86 19.56 -0.16
CA HIS A 282 9.69 19.65 0.71
C HIS A 282 9.68 18.55 1.81
N PRO A 283 10.69 18.52 2.71
CA PRO A 283 10.74 17.50 3.78
C PRO A 283 9.73 17.73 4.91
N ALA A 284 9.17 18.95 5.03
CA ALA A 284 8.11 19.30 5.97
C ALA A 284 6.73 19.31 5.31
N TYR A 285 5.67 19.26 6.11
CA TYR A 285 4.27 19.34 5.64
C TYR A 285 3.91 20.78 5.25
N ASP A 286 4.61 21.32 4.28
CA ASP A 286 4.42 22.68 3.80
C ASP A 286 3.26 22.82 2.79
N ALA A 287 3.13 24.00 2.20
CA ALA A 287 2.07 24.28 1.24
C ALA A 287 2.06 23.35 0.01
N PHE A 288 3.23 22.77 -0.35
CA PHE A 288 3.32 21.79 -1.44
C PHE A 288 2.50 20.53 -1.13
N TRP A 289 2.65 19.93 0.06
CA TRP A 289 1.90 18.75 0.46
C TRP A 289 0.44 19.08 0.79
N GLN A 290 0.22 20.17 1.54
CA GLN A 290 -1.12 20.59 1.96
C GLN A 290 -2.07 20.85 0.79
N ALA A 291 -1.57 21.45 -0.29
CA ALA A 291 -2.35 21.74 -1.49
C ALA A 291 -2.72 20.49 -2.30
N GLN A 292 -2.13 19.35 -1.99
CA GLN A 292 -2.37 18.05 -2.64
C GLN A 292 -3.13 17.06 -1.75
N ALA A 293 -3.36 17.38 -0.47
CA ALA A 293 -4.07 16.54 0.47
C ALA A 293 -5.54 16.38 0.07
N LEU A 294 -5.90 15.22 -0.49
CA LEU A 294 -7.23 15.01 -1.05
C LEU A 294 -8.30 14.78 0.03
N ASP A 295 -7.97 14.34 1.22
CA ASP A 295 -8.89 14.31 2.36
C ASP A 295 -9.40 15.72 2.71
N LYS A 296 -8.51 16.72 2.74
CA LYS A 296 -8.86 18.14 2.92
C LYS A 296 -9.70 18.65 1.75
N THR A 297 -9.25 18.38 0.51
CA THR A 297 -9.99 18.78 -0.69
C THR A 297 -11.40 18.18 -0.69
N MET A 298 -11.56 16.89 -0.40
CA MET A 298 -12.87 16.22 -0.36
C MET A 298 -13.73 16.72 0.78
N SER A 299 -13.15 17.13 1.91
CA SER A 299 -13.90 17.74 3.00
C SER A 299 -14.60 19.05 2.61
N GLU A 300 -14.15 19.73 1.57
CA GLU A 300 -14.73 20.97 1.06
C GLU A 300 -15.76 20.73 -0.07
N GLN A 301 -15.77 19.52 -0.68
CA GLN A 301 -16.66 19.19 -1.78
C GLN A 301 -18.04 18.70 -1.30
N PRO A 302 -19.13 18.97 -2.05
CA PRO A 302 -20.43 18.37 -1.76
C PRO A 302 -20.44 16.87 -2.11
N LEU A 303 -21.14 16.06 -1.32
CA LEU A 303 -21.42 14.66 -1.67
C LEU A 303 -22.34 14.55 -2.88
N LYS A 304 -21.80 14.08 -4.00
CA LYS A 304 -22.55 13.90 -5.25
C LYS A 304 -22.63 12.45 -5.72
N VAL A 305 -21.66 11.64 -5.32
CA VAL A 305 -21.51 10.24 -5.75
C VAL A 305 -21.38 9.36 -4.52
N PRO A 306 -22.22 8.34 -4.38
CA PRO A 306 -22.06 7.32 -3.34
C PRO A 306 -20.67 6.68 -3.45
N THR A 307 -19.91 6.73 -2.37
CA THR A 307 -18.51 6.30 -2.35
C THR A 307 -18.26 5.30 -1.24
N MET A 308 -17.63 4.18 -1.58
CA MET A 308 -17.16 3.17 -0.64
C MET A 308 -15.63 3.22 -0.56
N TRP A 309 -15.12 3.73 0.57
CA TRP A 309 -13.70 3.79 0.89
C TRP A 309 -13.24 2.42 1.37
N ILE A 310 -12.24 1.84 0.74
CA ILE A 310 -11.80 0.48 1.03
C ILE A 310 -10.34 0.52 1.48
N GLN A 311 -10.03 -0.15 2.60
CA GLN A 311 -8.69 -0.19 3.18
C GLN A 311 -8.30 -1.62 3.59
N GLY A 312 -7.03 -1.96 3.46
CA GLY A 312 -6.44 -3.12 4.12
C GLY A 312 -6.01 -2.78 5.55
N LEU A 313 -6.34 -3.63 6.53
CA LEU A 313 -5.90 -3.44 7.92
C LEU A 313 -4.38 -3.64 8.10
N TRP A 314 -3.73 -4.35 7.19
CA TRP A 314 -2.28 -4.46 7.08
C TRP A 314 -1.81 -3.95 5.72
N ASP A 315 -2.32 -2.79 5.32
CA ASP A 315 -1.81 -2.09 4.15
C ASP A 315 -0.39 -1.60 4.44
N GLN A 316 0.56 -2.00 3.61
CA GLN A 316 1.96 -1.65 3.79
C GLN A 316 2.40 -0.44 2.95
N GLU A 317 1.47 0.20 2.24
CA GLU A 317 1.75 1.32 1.34
C GLU A 317 0.92 2.55 1.69
N ASP A 318 -0.38 2.57 1.37
CA ASP A 318 -1.27 3.71 1.59
C ASP A 318 -2.14 3.47 2.84
N MET A 319 -1.68 3.94 4.00
CA MET A 319 -2.32 3.66 5.29
C MET A 319 -3.29 4.76 5.75
N TRP A 320 -3.15 5.95 5.20
CA TRP A 320 -3.89 7.15 5.59
C TRP A 320 -5.19 7.33 4.80
N GLY A 321 -5.11 7.20 3.49
CA GLY A 321 -6.03 7.80 2.53
C GLY A 321 -7.50 7.46 2.66
N ALA A 322 -7.88 6.18 2.58
CA ALA A 322 -9.29 5.79 2.59
C ALA A 322 -10.00 6.20 3.88
N ILE A 323 -9.33 5.99 5.02
CA ILE A 323 -9.88 6.24 6.35
C ILE A 323 -10.08 7.73 6.59
N HIS A 324 -9.08 8.55 6.25
CA HIS A 324 -9.14 9.99 6.50
C HIS A 324 -10.07 10.72 5.52
N CYS A 325 -10.19 10.25 4.27
CA CYS A 325 -11.25 10.72 3.38
C CYS A 325 -12.65 10.39 3.93
N TYR A 326 -12.87 9.15 4.40
CA TYR A 326 -14.14 8.78 5.02
C TYR A 326 -14.45 9.70 6.20
N LEU A 327 -13.52 9.86 7.14
CA LEU A 327 -13.72 10.70 8.34
C LEU A 327 -13.94 12.17 8.00
N ALA A 328 -13.25 12.71 7.01
CA ALA A 328 -13.37 14.10 6.59
C ALA A 328 -14.74 14.41 5.94
N ILE A 329 -15.36 13.41 5.32
CA ILE A 329 -16.63 13.53 4.58
C ILE A 329 -17.83 13.16 5.48
N GLU A 330 -17.67 12.26 6.43
CA GLU A 330 -18.73 11.69 7.26
C GLU A 330 -19.67 12.74 7.89
N PRO A 331 -19.18 13.90 8.39
CA PRO A 331 -20.06 14.94 8.93
C PRO A 331 -21.08 15.51 7.92
N LYS A 332 -20.88 15.30 6.62
CA LYS A 332 -21.77 15.77 5.54
C LYS A 332 -22.83 14.75 5.17
N ASP A 333 -22.59 13.47 5.44
CA ASP A 333 -23.53 12.38 5.13
C ASP A 333 -24.57 12.20 6.24
N THR A 334 -25.40 13.21 6.43
CA THR A 334 -26.41 13.25 7.50
C THR A 334 -27.48 12.16 7.39
N ARG A 335 -27.60 11.50 6.23
CA ARG A 335 -28.52 10.38 6.01
C ARG A 335 -27.85 9.02 6.08
N ASN A 336 -26.50 9.02 6.17
CA ASN A 336 -25.68 7.82 6.21
C ASN A 336 -25.94 6.86 5.03
N ASP A 337 -26.02 7.43 3.81
CA ASP A 337 -26.38 6.72 2.58
C ASP A 337 -25.47 7.05 1.38
N MET A 338 -24.40 7.82 1.58
CA MET A 338 -23.48 8.28 0.53
C MET A 338 -22.00 7.96 0.81
N ASN A 339 -21.61 7.79 2.07
CA ASN A 339 -20.23 7.67 2.51
C ASN A 339 -20.06 6.36 3.30
N PHE A 340 -19.33 5.40 2.74
CA PHE A 340 -19.20 4.06 3.29
C PHE A 340 -17.72 3.71 3.52
N LEU A 341 -17.42 2.97 4.57
CA LEU A 341 -16.07 2.50 4.89
C LEU A 341 -16.03 0.97 4.98
N VAL A 342 -15.05 0.38 4.31
CA VAL A 342 -14.77 -1.06 4.43
C VAL A 342 -13.30 -1.26 4.75
N MET A 343 -13.01 -2.03 5.80
CA MET A 343 -11.65 -2.42 6.17
C MET A 343 -11.55 -3.93 6.34
N GLY A 344 -10.77 -4.57 5.46
CA GLY A 344 -10.59 -6.01 5.48
C GLY A 344 -9.19 -6.43 5.93
N PRO A 345 -9.00 -7.73 6.25
CA PRO A 345 -7.74 -8.26 6.74
C PRO A 345 -6.74 -8.47 5.59
N TRP A 346 -6.54 -7.41 4.80
CA TRP A 346 -5.78 -7.44 3.56
C TRP A 346 -4.50 -6.61 3.66
N ARG A 347 -3.53 -6.95 2.84
CA ARG A 347 -2.39 -6.12 2.46
C ARG A 347 -2.82 -5.08 1.42
N HIS A 348 -1.91 -4.21 1.04
CA HIS A 348 -2.09 -3.28 -0.08
C HIS A 348 -2.63 -3.99 -1.33
N SER A 349 -3.73 -3.47 -1.89
CA SER A 349 -4.43 -4.06 -3.04
C SER A 349 -4.92 -5.51 -2.84
N GLY A 350 -4.81 -6.10 -1.63
CA GLY A 350 -5.16 -7.50 -1.35
C GLY A 350 -6.62 -7.84 -1.62
N VAL A 351 -7.51 -6.87 -1.52
CA VAL A 351 -8.93 -6.98 -1.86
C VAL A 351 -9.21 -7.47 -3.29
N ASN A 352 -8.24 -7.31 -4.21
CA ASN A 352 -8.36 -7.72 -5.62
C ASN A 352 -7.86 -9.16 -5.90
N TYR A 353 -7.44 -9.89 -4.87
CA TYR A 353 -6.88 -11.24 -4.97
C TYR A 353 -7.60 -12.21 -4.03
N ASP A 354 -6.96 -13.33 -3.72
CA ASP A 354 -7.47 -14.28 -2.73
C ASP A 354 -7.25 -13.76 -1.31
N GLY A 355 -8.26 -13.88 -0.47
CA GLY A 355 -8.28 -13.39 0.90
C GLY A 355 -8.40 -14.48 1.95
N TYR A 356 -7.80 -15.67 1.74
CA TYR A 356 -7.81 -16.78 2.72
C TYR A 356 -6.82 -16.60 3.85
N SER A 357 -5.75 -15.86 3.61
CA SER A 357 -4.65 -15.70 4.58
C SER A 357 -3.82 -14.46 4.29
N LEU A 358 -3.08 -14.01 5.30
CA LEU A 358 -2.04 -13.01 5.16
C LEU A 358 -0.88 -13.34 6.13
N GLY A 359 0.30 -13.62 5.58
CA GLY A 359 1.42 -14.16 6.37
C GLY A 359 1.03 -15.43 7.12
N PRO A 360 1.24 -15.50 8.45
CA PRO A 360 0.85 -16.65 9.25
C PRO A 360 -0.66 -16.70 9.57
N LEU A 361 -1.37 -15.59 9.38
CA LEU A 361 -2.79 -15.49 9.73
C LEU A 361 -3.66 -16.17 8.67
N LYS A 362 -4.70 -16.85 9.13
CA LYS A 362 -5.70 -17.53 8.30
C LYS A 362 -7.09 -17.03 8.64
N TRP A 363 -7.93 -16.85 7.64
CA TRP A 363 -9.27 -16.31 7.76
C TRP A 363 -10.33 -17.38 7.48
N GLU A 364 -11.57 -17.15 7.93
CA GLU A 364 -12.71 -18.00 7.58
C GLU A 364 -13.17 -17.74 6.14
N GLY A 365 -12.60 -18.50 5.20
CA GLY A 365 -12.87 -18.41 3.78
C GLY A 365 -12.12 -17.29 3.09
N ASP A 366 -12.49 -17.03 1.84
CA ASP A 366 -11.92 -15.94 1.03
C ASP A 366 -12.59 -14.60 1.37
N THR A 367 -12.02 -13.86 2.31
CA THR A 367 -12.55 -12.57 2.77
C THR A 367 -12.63 -11.52 1.65
N ALA A 368 -11.72 -11.57 0.68
CA ALA A 368 -11.71 -10.66 -0.45
C ALA A 368 -12.83 -10.98 -1.46
N LEU A 369 -13.04 -12.26 -1.78
CA LEU A 369 -14.16 -12.68 -2.63
C LEU A 369 -15.52 -12.46 -1.94
N GLN A 370 -15.62 -12.78 -0.63
CA GLN A 370 -16.83 -12.51 0.16
C GLN A 370 -17.21 -11.03 0.05
N PHE A 371 -16.24 -10.13 0.27
CA PHE A 371 -16.48 -8.69 0.14
C PHE A 371 -16.87 -8.30 -1.30
N ARG A 372 -16.12 -8.72 -2.31
CA ARG A 372 -16.40 -8.37 -3.72
C ARG A 372 -17.78 -8.84 -4.16
N ARG A 373 -18.16 -10.09 -3.80
CA ARG A 373 -19.41 -10.73 -4.21
C ARG A 373 -20.61 -10.21 -3.42
N ASP A 374 -20.49 -10.10 -2.10
CA ASP A 374 -21.63 -9.93 -1.20
C ASP A 374 -21.86 -8.46 -0.79
N VAL A 375 -20.86 -7.59 -1.00
CA VAL A 375 -20.94 -6.17 -0.61
C VAL A 375 -20.66 -5.24 -1.79
N LEU A 376 -19.48 -5.32 -2.41
CA LEU A 376 -19.07 -4.38 -3.44
C LEU A 376 -19.95 -4.46 -4.69
N LYS A 377 -20.19 -5.68 -5.19
CA LYS A 377 -21.02 -5.88 -6.38
C LYS A 377 -22.48 -5.42 -6.17
N PRO A 378 -23.20 -5.83 -5.12
CA PRO A 378 -24.55 -5.32 -4.85
C PRO A 378 -24.58 -3.78 -4.67
N PHE A 379 -23.57 -3.18 -4.05
CA PHE A 379 -23.47 -1.74 -3.93
C PHE A 379 -23.34 -1.06 -5.30
N PHE A 380 -22.54 -1.61 -6.22
CA PHE A 380 -22.44 -1.08 -7.58
C PHE A 380 -23.71 -1.32 -8.41
N ASP A 381 -24.28 -2.52 -8.34
CA ASP A 381 -25.51 -2.87 -9.07
C ASP A 381 -26.65 -1.90 -8.77
N GLN A 382 -26.84 -1.54 -7.51
CA GLN A 382 -27.88 -0.60 -7.05
C GLN A 382 -27.87 0.73 -7.80
N TYR A 383 -26.68 1.25 -8.14
CA TYR A 383 -26.54 2.55 -8.80
C TYR A 383 -26.38 2.43 -10.32
N LEU A 384 -25.92 1.31 -10.82
CA LEU A 384 -25.54 1.13 -12.22
C LEU A 384 -26.56 0.35 -13.04
N LYS A 385 -27.37 -0.51 -12.42
CA LYS A 385 -28.38 -1.31 -13.12
C LYS A 385 -29.80 -0.82 -12.85
N ASP A 386 -30.60 -0.69 -13.90
CA ASP A 386 -32.01 -0.33 -13.73
C ASP A 386 -32.78 -1.48 -13.08
N GLY A 387 -33.55 -1.16 -12.05
CA GLY A 387 -34.35 -2.15 -11.32
C GLY A 387 -33.57 -3.05 -10.35
N ALA A 388 -32.27 -2.82 -10.17
CA ALA A 388 -31.51 -3.56 -9.15
C ALA A 388 -32.03 -3.26 -7.73
N PRO A 389 -32.07 -4.27 -6.83
CA PRO A 389 -32.53 -4.06 -5.46
C PRO A 389 -31.57 -3.12 -4.71
N LYS A 390 -32.11 -2.44 -3.70
CA LYS A 390 -31.26 -1.67 -2.77
C LYS A 390 -30.34 -2.64 -2.00
N ALA A 391 -29.04 -2.39 -2.05
CA ALA A 391 -28.06 -3.19 -1.32
C ALA A 391 -28.18 -2.97 0.20
N ALA A 392 -28.03 -4.03 0.97
CA ALA A 392 -27.97 -3.96 2.43
C ALA A 392 -26.55 -3.60 2.93
N THR A 393 -25.94 -2.57 2.33
CA THR A 393 -24.59 -2.13 2.66
C THR A 393 -24.61 -1.43 4.04
N PRO A 394 -23.82 -1.87 5.03
CA PRO A 394 -23.69 -1.11 6.28
C PRO A 394 -22.85 0.14 6.03
N PRO A 395 -23.04 1.22 6.78
CA PRO A 395 -22.18 2.41 6.70
C PRO A 395 -20.71 2.09 6.90
N VAL A 396 -20.41 1.17 7.84
CA VAL A 396 -19.05 0.67 8.08
C VAL A 396 -19.07 -0.87 8.15
N LEU A 397 -18.16 -1.49 7.40
CA LEU A 397 -17.90 -2.92 7.45
C LEU A 397 -16.41 -3.12 7.74
N ILE A 398 -16.08 -3.71 8.86
CA ILE A 398 -14.69 -3.92 9.25
C ILE A 398 -14.45 -5.33 9.76
N TYR A 399 -13.30 -5.92 9.40
CA TYR A 399 -12.94 -7.24 9.89
C TYR A 399 -12.38 -7.18 11.31
N ASN A 400 -12.88 -8.04 12.19
CA ASN A 400 -12.35 -8.25 13.54
C ASN A 400 -11.25 -9.31 13.45
N THR A 401 -10.00 -8.87 13.60
CA THR A 401 -8.82 -9.71 13.33
C THR A 401 -8.47 -10.67 14.48
N GLY A 402 -9.00 -10.45 15.68
CA GLY A 402 -8.84 -11.36 16.81
C GLY A 402 -9.88 -12.48 16.83
N GLU A 403 -11.11 -12.17 16.42
CA GLU A 403 -12.25 -13.12 16.44
C GLU A 403 -12.61 -13.66 15.04
N ASN A 404 -11.96 -13.16 14.01
CA ASN A 404 -12.02 -13.71 12.65
C ASN A 404 -13.43 -13.64 12.01
N HIS A 405 -14.11 -12.49 12.13
CA HIS A 405 -15.42 -12.23 11.52
C HIS A 405 -15.60 -10.78 11.07
N TRP A 406 -16.65 -10.50 10.29
CA TRP A 406 -17.01 -9.16 9.85
C TRP A 406 -17.95 -8.46 10.83
N ASP A 407 -17.57 -7.26 11.30
CA ASP A 407 -18.42 -6.35 12.06
C ASP A 407 -19.15 -5.38 11.13
N ARG A 408 -20.46 -5.28 11.30
CA ARG A 408 -21.33 -4.34 10.58
C ARG A 408 -21.70 -3.20 11.53
N LEU A 409 -21.13 -2.02 11.32
CA LEU A 409 -21.21 -0.90 12.24
C LEU A 409 -22.01 0.27 11.63
N LYS A 410 -22.53 1.14 12.49
CA LYS A 410 -23.26 2.35 12.08
C LYS A 410 -22.34 3.56 11.85
N SER A 411 -21.18 3.55 12.47
CA SER A 411 -20.21 4.65 12.43
C SER A 411 -18.80 4.16 12.77
N TRP A 412 -17.79 4.96 12.44
CA TRP A 412 -16.40 4.74 12.78
C TRP A 412 -15.72 6.05 13.20
N PRO A 413 -14.75 6.04 14.16
CA PRO A 413 -14.38 4.90 15.02
C PRO A 413 -15.39 4.67 16.15
N LEU A 414 -15.34 3.50 16.80
CA LEU A 414 -16.22 3.20 17.92
C LEU A 414 -15.75 3.88 19.21
N ALA A 415 -14.44 4.01 19.39
CA ALA A 415 -13.84 4.71 20.53
C ALA A 415 -12.72 5.65 20.07
N CYS A 416 -12.59 6.77 20.75
CA CYS A 416 -11.53 7.76 20.56
C CYS A 416 -11.42 8.70 21.77
N GLU A 417 -10.44 9.60 21.77
CA GLU A 417 -10.23 10.59 22.84
C GLU A 417 -11.46 11.50 23.03
N THR A 418 -12.02 11.99 21.92
CA THR A 418 -13.19 12.88 21.92
C THR A 418 -14.06 12.66 20.68
N GLY A 419 -15.39 12.78 20.84
CA GLY A 419 -16.35 12.76 19.72
C GLY A 419 -16.91 11.37 19.38
N CYS A 420 -16.45 10.29 19.99
CA CYS A 420 -16.95 8.94 19.78
C CYS A 420 -17.95 8.50 20.88
N ALA A 421 -18.66 7.40 20.61
CA ALA A 421 -19.59 6.81 21.57
C ALA A 421 -18.89 6.29 22.85
N ALA A 422 -17.67 5.77 22.69
CA ALA A 422 -16.82 5.36 23.80
C ALA A 422 -15.55 6.21 23.84
N LYS A 423 -15.01 6.42 25.05
CA LYS A 423 -13.71 7.05 25.25
C LYS A 423 -12.61 6.02 25.22
N SER A 424 -11.48 6.35 24.60
CA SER A 424 -10.25 5.58 24.70
C SER A 424 -9.75 5.49 26.15
N LYS A 425 -8.90 4.50 26.41
CA LYS A 425 -8.31 4.24 27.72
C LYS A 425 -6.79 4.24 27.62
N PRO A 426 -6.09 5.05 28.42
CA PRO A 426 -4.64 5.06 28.43
C PRO A 426 -4.07 3.75 28.99
N LEU A 427 -3.16 3.14 28.22
CA LEU A 427 -2.32 2.02 28.64
C LEU A 427 -0.93 2.60 28.95
N TYR A 428 -0.63 2.79 30.22
CA TYR A 428 0.60 3.43 30.69
C TYR A 428 1.80 2.49 30.64
N LEU A 429 2.94 3.05 30.24
CA LEU A 429 4.24 2.42 30.45
C LEU A 429 4.60 2.52 31.95
N SER A 430 5.23 1.51 32.50
CA SER A 430 5.62 1.43 33.91
C SER A 430 7.00 0.82 34.10
N ALA A 431 7.58 1.05 35.27
CA ALA A 431 8.90 0.52 35.61
C ALA A 431 8.98 -1.00 35.44
N GLY A 432 10.16 -1.48 35.05
CA GLY A 432 10.39 -2.90 34.76
C GLY A 432 9.81 -3.36 33.43
N LEU A 433 9.67 -2.45 32.46
CA LEU A 433 9.11 -2.70 31.13
C LEU A 433 7.69 -3.28 31.19
N GLY A 434 6.88 -2.82 32.17
CA GLY A 434 5.50 -3.21 32.33
C GLY A 434 4.51 -2.28 31.63
N LEU A 435 3.28 -2.77 31.40
CA LEU A 435 2.13 -2.00 30.92
C LEU A 435 0.97 -2.12 31.92
N SER A 436 0.26 -1.01 32.17
CA SER A 436 -0.88 -0.96 33.09
C SER A 436 -1.93 0.06 32.68
N PHE A 437 -3.21 -0.23 32.90
CA PHE A 437 -4.29 0.75 32.79
C PHE A 437 -4.38 1.68 34.01
N THR A 438 -3.56 1.44 35.05
CA THR A 438 -3.45 2.32 36.22
C THR A 438 -2.32 3.31 36.00
N PRO A 439 -2.55 4.61 36.14
CA PRO A 439 -1.48 5.60 35.99
C PRO A 439 -0.32 5.34 36.97
N PRO A 440 0.92 5.66 36.57
CA PRO A 440 2.06 5.49 37.46
C PRO A 440 1.88 6.34 38.72
N SER A 441 2.18 5.73 39.88
CA SER A 441 2.22 6.40 41.18
C SER A 441 3.66 6.58 41.61
N GLY A 442 4.04 7.73 42.13
CA GLY A 442 5.39 7.97 42.61
C GLY A 442 5.86 9.41 42.42
N HIS A 443 7.12 9.59 42.20
CA HIS A 443 7.84 10.85 42.13
C HIS A 443 7.21 11.90 41.19
N ASP A 444 7.07 13.15 41.66
CA ASP A 444 6.61 14.26 40.81
C ASP A 444 7.75 14.72 39.90
N ALA A 445 7.48 14.84 38.58
CA ALA A 445 8.44 15.29 37.55
C ALA A 445 9.08 16.67 37.81
N LYS A 446 8.68 17.39 38.85
CA LYS A 446 9.30 18.63 39.31
C LYS A 446 10.63 18.43 40.03
N SER A 447 10.95 17.22 40.45
CA SER A 447 12.27 16.85 40.99
C SER A 447 13.17 16.36 39.86
N PRO A 448 14.53 16.45 39.97
CA PRO A 448 15.41 15.89 38.95
C PRO A 448 15.15 14.40 38.75
N ALA A 449 14.88 14.00 37.50
CA ALA A 449 14.59 12.63 37.18
C ALA A 449 15.76 11.69 37.55
N GLY A 450 15.44 10.63 38.27
CA GLY A 450 16.38 9.55 38.59
C GLY A 450 16.28 8.38 37.62
N PRO A 451 17.22 7.42 37.67
CA PRO A 451 17.22 6.25 36.78
C PRO A 451 15.98 5.35 36.89
N GLN A 452 15.15 5.55 37.96
CA GLN A 452 13.91 4.79 38.14
C GLN A 452 12.71 5.45 37.44
N ASP A 453 12.88 6.63 36.85
CA ASP A 453 11.80 7.43 36.29
C ASP A 453 11.65 7.22 34.78
N TYR A 454 12.60 6.53 34.17
CA TYR A 454 12.64 6.26 32.73
C TYR A 454 13.38 4.96 32.41
N ASP A 455 13.09 4.39 31.28
CA ASP A 455 13.91 3.37 30.62
C ASP A 455 14.74 4.03 29.52
N GLU A 456 16.00 3.59 29.33
CA GLU A 456 16.89 4.19 28.36
C GLU A 456 17.55 3.16 27.45
N TYR A 457 17.89 3.59 26.23
CA TYR A 457 18.69 2.84 25.28
C TYR A 457 19.58 3.76 24.47
N VAL A 458 20.61 3.18 23.85
CA VAL A 458 21.47 3.91 22.91
C VAL A 458 21.03 3.64 21.50
N SER A 459 20.56 4.67 20.81
CA SER A 459 20.31 4.62 19.37
C SER A 459 21.59 4.94 18.61
N ASP A 460 22.01 4.01 17.74
CA ASP A 460 23.23 4.12 16.92
C ASP A 460 22.85 4.16 15.43
N PRO A 461 22.93 5.32 14.75
CA PRO A 461 22.66 5.40 13.31
C PRO A 461 23.61 4.55 12.44
N GLY A 462 24.72 4.08 12.99
CA GLY A 462 25.64 3.13 12.34
C GLY A 462 25.17 1.68 12.42
N LYS A 463 24.17 1.38 13.27
CA LYS A 463 23.56 0.06 13.45
C LYS A 463 22.05 0.17 13.67
N PRO A 464 21.31 0.81 12.76
CA PRO A 464 19.90 1.06 12.94
C PRO A 464 19.11 -0.26 13.09
N VAL A 465 17.99 -0.21 13.81
CA VAL A 465 17.09 -1.36 13.98
C VAL A 465 16.47 -1.71 12.63
N PRO A 466 16.62 -2.96 12.16
CA PRO A 466 16.05 -3.38 10.88
C PRO A 466 14.53 -3.53 10.98
N TYR A 467 13.81 -3.28 9.86
CA TYR A 467 12.36 -3.45 9.82
C TYR A 467 11.94 -4.90 9.53
N LEU A 468 12.87 -5.71 9.03
CA LEU A 468 12.73 -7.15 8.76
C LEU A 468 13.99 -7.89 9.22
N PRO A 469 13.91 -9.19 9.48
CA PRO A 469 15.11 -10.03 9.59
C PRO A 469 15.98 -9.91 8.34
N ARG A 470 17.29 -9.78 8.53
CA ARG A 470 18.25 -9.70 7.43
C ARG A 470 18.50 -11.09 6.80
N PRO A 471 18.77 -11.20 5.50
CA PRO A 471 18.96 -10.11 4.53
C PRO A 471 17.65 -9.46 4.08
N ILE A 472 17.67 -8.13 3.87
CA ILE A 472 16.54 -7.34 3.40
C ILE A 472 16.73 -7.00 1.93
N VAL A 473 15.73 -7.31 1.10
CA VAL A 473 15.76 -7.08 -0.35
C VAL A 473 14.42 -6.48 -0.78
N PHE A 474 14.39 -5.22 -1.20
CA PHE A 474 13.15 -4.52 -1.56
C PHE A 474 12.43 -5.14 -2.77
N SER A 475 13.17 -5.79 -3.67
CA SER A 475 12.58 -6.53 -4.79
C SER A 475 11.95 -7.87 -4.41
N ASP A 476 12.10 -8.34 -3.16
CA ASP A 476 11.37 -9.50 -2.65
C ASP A 476 9.90 -9.13 -2.39
N GLY A 477 9.07 -9.36 -3.39
CA GLY A 477 7.65 -9.04 -3.31
C GLY A 477 6.90 -9.80 -2.23
N ASP A 478 7.35 -10.99 -1.84
CA ASP A 478 6.71 -11.76 -0.76
C ASP A 478 7.05 -11.20 0.61
N ALA A 479 8.31 -10.82 0.85
CA ALA A 479 8.71 -10.12 2.06
C ALA A 479 7.98 -8.77 2.17
N TRP A 480 7.90 -8.00 1.08
CA TRP A 480 7.17 -6.74 1.00
C TRP A 480 5.69 -6.87 1.38
N ARG A 481 5.01 -7.91 0.91
CA ARG A 481 3.58 -8.12 1.19
C ARG A 481 3.27 -8.51 2.62
N ARG A 482 4.25 -8.94 3.42
CA ARG A 482 4.06 -9.56 4.74
C ARG A 482 4.82 -8.86 5.86
N TRP A 483 5.63 -7.83 5.59
CA TRP A 483 6.52 -7.27 6.59
C TRP A 483 5.78 -6.74 7.83
N LEU A 484 4.55 -6.23 7.68
CA LEU A 484 3.72 -5.79 8.81
C LEU A 484 3.35 -6.93 9.78
N LEU A 485 3.41 -8.17 9.31
CA LEU A 485 2.99 -9.36 10.05
C LEU A 485 4.16 -10.20 10.57
N VAL A 486 5.39 -9.77 10.30
CA VAL A 486 6.57 -10.52 10.74
C VAL A 486 6.66 -10.51 12.26
N ASP A 487 6.98 -11.69 12.82
CA ASP A 487 7.19 -11.92 14.24
C ASP A 487 8.25 -10.95 14.80
N GLN A 488 7.86 -10.12 15.75
CA GLN A 488 8.72 -9.06 16.27
C GLN A 488 9.76 -9.56 17.28
N ARG A 489 9.77 -10.84 17.65
CA ARG A 489 10.84 -11.42 18.50
C ARG A 489 12.25 -11.20 17.95
N PHE A 490 12.41 -11.03 16.63
CA PHE A 490 13.74 -10.75 16.03
C PHE A 490 14.35 -9.41 16.46
N VAL A 491 13.57 -8.51 17.05
CA VAL A 491 14.03 -7.23 17.61
C VAL A 491 13.70 -7.05 19.08
N ALA A 492 12.83 -7.87 19.67
CA ALA A 492 12.35 -7.69 21.05
C ALA A 492 13.46 -7.72 22.10
N ASP A 493 14.51 -8.54 21.89
CA ASP A 493 15.63 -8.71 22.82
C ASP A 493 16.82 -7.79 22.51
N ARG A 494 16.68 -6.85 21.57
CA ARG A 494 17.75 -5.91 21.26
C ARG A 494 17.89 -4.86 22.36
N THR A 495 19.13 -4.45 22.66
CA THR A 495 19.43 -3.41 23.66
C THR A 495 19.05 -1.99 23.22
N ASP A 496 18.65 -1.80 21.95
CA ASP A 496 18.20 -0.54 21.38
C ASP A 496 16.69 -0.54 21.06
N VAL A 497 15.94 -1.49 21.67
CA VAL A 497 14.47 -1.60 21.62
C VAL A 497 13.94 -1.77 23.03
N LEU A 498 12.94 -0.97 23.43
CA LEU A 498 12.20 -1.16 24.67
C LEU A 498 10.92 -1.92 24.40
N SER A 499 10.72 -3.05 25.06
CA SER A 499 9.54 -3.92 24.91
C SER A 499 8.77 -3.97 26.22
N TYR A 500 7.69 -3.18 26.32
CA TYR A 500 6.80 -3.13 27.47
C TYR A 500 5.66 -4.13 27.31
N THR A 501 5.33 -4.91 28.35
CA THR A 501 4.27 -5.92 28.28
C THR A 501 3.31 -5.88 29.45
N THR A 502 2.05 -6.26 29.21
CA THR A 502 1.06 -6.53 30.26
C THR A 502 1.33 -7.89 30.90
N PRO A 503 0.79 -8.15 32.10
CA PRO A 503 0.52 -9.52 32.53
C PRO A 503 -0.34 -10.27 31.49
N VAL A 504 -0.38 -11.59 31.57
CA VAL A 504 -1.27 -12.41 30.74
C VAL A 504 -2.71 -11.96 30.93
N LEU A 505 -3.42 -11.72 29.83
CA LEU A 505 -4.82 -11.34 29.87
C LEU A 505 -5.67 -12.54 30.30
N THR A 506 -6.55 -12.31 31.28
CA THR A 506 -7.53 -13.29 31.75
C THR A 506 -8.89 -13.13 31.07
N GLU A 507 -9.16 -11.96 30.54
CA GLU A 507 -10.38 -11.60 29.82
C GLU A 507 -10.03 -11.02 28.46
N PRO A 508 -10.90 -11.16 27.47
CA PRO A 508 -10.65 -10.57 26.15
C PRO A 508 -10.71 -9.04 26.22
N LEU A 509 -9.85 -8.35 25.47
CA LEU A 509 -9.84 -6.90 25.35
C LEU A 509 -9.96 -6.51 23.87
N ARG A 510 -11.05 -5.81 23.52
CA ARG A 510 -11.30 -5.33 22.17
C ARG A 510 -10.92 -3.87 22.02
N ILE A 511 -10.22 -3.57 20.92
CA ILE A 511 -9.92 -2.20 20.46
C ILE A 511 -10.52 -1.95 19.08
N SER A 512 -11.11 -0.76 18.86
CA SER A 512 -11.84 -0.43 17.63
C SER A 512 -11.76 1.06 17.31
N GLY A 513 -10.71 1.47 16.62
CA GLY A 513 -10.34 2.85 16.32
C GLY A 513 -8.84 2.99 16.08
N ALA A 514 -8.32 4.21 16.13
CA ALA A 514 -6.90 4.50 16.00
C ALA A 514 -6.26 4.64 17.39
N PRO A 515 -5.26 3.81 17.76
CA PRO A 515 -4.49 4.04 18.99
C PRO A 515 -3.70 5.34 18.89
N VAL A 516 -3.57 6.08 19.99
CA VAL A 516 -2.82 7.35 20.03
C VAL A 516 -1.64 7.23 20.97
N VAL A 517 -0.45 7.42 20.44
CA VAL A 517 0.80 7.45 21.19
C VAL A 517 0.94 8.79 21.89
N ASN A 518 1.22 8.76 23.20
CA ASN A 518 1.56 9.91 24.02
C ASN A 518 2.88 9.59 24.77
N LEU A 519 4.01 9.86 24.13
CA LEU A 519 5.31 9.66 24.76
C LEU A 519 5.77 10.95 25.46
N VAL A 520 6.34 10.80 26.62
CA VAL A 520 7.24 11.78 27.23
C VAL A 520 8.63 11.19 27.12
N ALA A 521 9.48 11.78 26.29
CA ALA A 521 10.76 11.22 25.96
C ALA A 521 11.84 12.29 25.81
N SER A 522 13.11 11.91 25.99
CA SER A 522 14.27 12.78 25.74
C SER A 522 15.33 12.05 24.95
N THR A 523 16.15 12.83 24.25
CA THR A 523 17.36 12.37 23.55
C THR A 523 18.56 13.17 24.00
N SER A 524 19.74 12.57 24.02
CA SER A 524 20.99 13.33 24.20
C SER A 524 21.42 14.06 22.92
N GLY A 525 20.79 13.76 21.79
CA GLY A 525 20.96 14.45 20.51
C GLY A 525 20.08 15.70 20.39
N THR A 526 20.10 16.30 19.20
CA THR A 526 19.25 17.46 18.86
C THR A 526 18.14 17.12 17.87
N ASP A 527 18.03 15.85 17.47
CA ASP A 527 16.93 15.27 16.71
C ASP A 527 16.77 13.78 17.08
N SER A 528 15.63 13.20 16.80
CA SER A 528 15.36 11.77 17.01
C SER A 528 14.06 11.36 16.29
N ASP A 529 13.96 10.08 15.95
CA ASP A 529 12.70 9.45 15.53
C ASP A 529 12.19 8.53 16.64
N TRP A 530 10.87 8.35 16.67
CA TRP A 530 10.18 7.46 17.58
C TRP A 530 9.30 6.48 16.76
N VAL A 531 9.67 5.21 16.79
CA VAL A 531 8.85 4.12 16.23
C VAL A 531 8.13 3.46 17.36
N VAL A 532 6.81 3.36 17.27
CA VAL A 532 5.98 2.68 18.27
C VAL A 532 5.16 1.59 17.60
N LYS A 533 5.20 0.40 18.17
CA LYS A 533 4.45 -0.77 17.71
C LYS A 533 3.54 -1.26 18.83
N LEU A 534 2.26 -1.46 18.50
CA LEU A 534 1.30 -2.16 19.34
C LEU A 534 1.21 -3.61 18.86
N ILE A 535 1.49 -4.56 19.73
CA ILE A 535 1.70 -5.95 19.40
C ILE A 535 0.79 -6.84 20.22
N ASP A 536 0.19 -7.84 19.58
CA ASP A 536 -0.48 -8.97 20.23
C ASP A 536 0.53 -10.11 20.43
N VAL A 537 0.88 -10.39 21.67
CA VAL A 537 1.79 -11.49 22.03
C VAL A 537 0.96 -12.74 22.31
N TYR A 538 1.12 -13.72 21.48
CA TYR A 538 0.45 -15.02 21.59
C TYR A 538 0.95 -15.82 22.80
N PRO A 539 0.15 -16.78 23.31
CA PRO A 539 0.60 -17.68 24.36
C PRO A 539 1.87 -18.45 23.99
N ASP A 540 2.69 -18.80 24.98
CA ASP A 540 3.93 -19.57 24.77
C ASP A 540 3.69 -20.91 24.08
N GLU A 541 2.48 -21.48 24.23
CA GLU A 541 2.04 -22.68 23.53
C GLU A 541 0.69 -22.46 22.84
N VAL A 542 0.65 -22.68 21.53
CA VAL A 542 -0.56 -22.72 20.70
C VAL A 542 -0.64 -24.08 20.01
N PRO A 543 -1.15 -25.13 20.67
CA PRO A 543 -1.05 -26.52 20.15
C PRO A 543 -1.69 -26.72 18.77
N SER A 544 -2.76 -25.98 18.45
CA SER A 544 -3.43 -26.03 17.14
C SER A 544 -2.63 -25.33 16.03
N ARG A 545 -1.69 -24.46 16.41
CA ARG A 545 -0.87 -23.62 15.50
C ARG A 545 0.49 -23.35 16.12
N PRO A 546 1.38 -24.38 16.19
CA PRO A 546 2.68 -24.27 16.86
C PRO A 546 3.55 -23.11 16.34
N GLU A 547 3.39 -22.73 15.07
CA GLU A 547 4.08 -21.60 14.44
C GLU A 547 3.69 -20.24 15.06
N MET A 548 2.56 -20.17 15.77
CA MET A 548 2.08 -18.98 16.49
C MET A 548 2.48 -18.96 17.96
N SER A 549 3.15 -20.00 18.46
CA SER A 549 3.57 -20.05 19.87
C SER A 549 4.55 -18.94 20.19
N GLY A 550 4.18 -18.08 21.15
CA GLY A 550 4.93 -16.88 21.53
C GLY A 550 5.08 -15.85 20.43
N TYR A 551 4.26 -15.88 19.37
CA TYR A 551 4.35 -14.98 18.22
C TYR A 551 4.02 -13.55 18.63
N GLU A 552 4.84 -12.58 18.22
CA GLU A 552 4.65 -11.15 18.46
C GLU A 552 4.08 -10.49 17.19
N LEU A 553 2.74 -10.46 17.11
CA LEU A 553 2.02 -9.95 15.94
C LEU A 553 1.80 -8.44 16.02
N ASN A 554 2.34 -7.68 15.10
CA ASN A 554 2.02 -6.25 14.97
C ASN A 554 0.53 -6.05 14.67
N ILE A 555 -0.14 -5.21 15.46
CA ILE A 555 -1.53 -4.80 15.28
C ILE A 555 -1.60 -3.38 14.70
N ALA A 556 -0.82 -2.46 15.24
CA ALA A 556 -0.68 -1.10 14.73
C ALA A 556 0.74 -0.60 15.01
N MET A 557 1.34 0.10 14.06
CA MET A 557 2.69 0.60 14.19
C MET A 557 2.92 1.80 13.28
N ASP A 558 3.71 2.76 13.74
CA ASP A 558 4.16 3.86 12.89
C ASP A 558 5.46 4.49 13.43
N ILE A 559 6.01 5.39 12.63
CA ILE A 559 7.19 6.19 12.93
C ILE A 559 6.81 7.67 12.99
N PHE A 560 7.39 8.39 13.95
CA PHE A 560 7.21 9.83 14.11
C PHE A 560 8.57 10.52 14.18
N ARG A 561 8.81 11.50 13.29
CA ARG A 561 10.05 12.29 13.30
C ARG A 561 9.97 13.43 14.30
N GLY A 562 10.72 13.34 15.37
CA GLY A 562 10.60 14.19 16.55
C GLY A 562 10.80 15.68 16.34
N ARG A 563 11.50 16.11 15.26
CA ARG A 563 11.61 17.53 14.90
C ARG A 563 10.26 18.18 14.57
N TYR A 564 9.22 17.39 14.26
CA TYR A 564 7.88 17.86 13.92
C TYR A 564 6.89 17.79 15.10
N ARG A 565 7.37 17.58 16.34
CA ARG A 565 6.53 17.45 17.55
C ARG A 565 5.63 18.66 17.85
N GLU A 566 6.04 19.86 17.44
CA GLU A 566 5.29 21.10 17.69
C GLU A 566 4.49 21.57 16.47
N SER A 567 4.98 21.28 15.26
CA SER A 567 4.34 21.61 14.00
C SER A 567 4.86 20.71 12.89
N PHE A 568 3.97 20.21 12.07
CA PHE A 568 4.36 19.45 10.87
C PHE A 568 4.95 20.36 9.78
N GLU A 569 4.63 21.65 9.81
CA GLU A 569 5.10 22.63 8.82
C GLU A 569 6.52 23.13 9.11
N THR A 570 6.92 23.12 10.37
CA THR A 570 8.19 23.72 10.79
C THR A 570 8.97 22.76 11.69
N ALA A 571 10.10 22.30 11.17
CA ALA A 571 11.01 21.46 11.93
C ALA A 571 11.69 22.30 13.05
N LYS A 572 11.78 21.72 14.26
CA LYS A 572 12.40 22.34 15.42
C LYS A 572 13.37 21.38 16.10
N ALA A 573 14.58 21.87 16.38
CA ALA A 573 15.57 21.09 17.12
C ALA A 573 15.02 20.63 18.48
N ILE A 574 15.41 19.44 18.89
CA ILE A 574 15.12 18.90 20.22
C ILE A 574 16.16 19.45 21.19
N THR A 575 15.71 19.91 22.36
CA THR A 575 16.63 20.31 23.44
C THR A 575 17.21 19.04 24.09
N PRO A 576 18.53 18.83 24.05
CA PRO A 576 19.14 17.62 24.59
C PRO A 576 18.77 17.36 26.05
N ASN A 577 18.55 16.08 26.36
CA ASN A 577 18.25 15.58 27.71
C ASN A 577 17.02 16.22 28.39
N THR A 578 16.14 16.86 27.62
CA THR A 578 14.92 17.48 28.13
C THR A 578 13.72 16.58 27.81
N PRO A 579 12.94 16.14 28.81
CA PRO A 579 11.69 15.42 28.56
C PRO A 579 10.70 16.29 27.80
N LEU A 580 10.28 15.83 26.64
CA LEU A 580 9.35 16.52 25.73
C LEU A 580 8.20 15.58 25.34
N PRO A 581 6.99 16.12 25.13
CA PRO A 581 5.86 15.33 24.66
C PRO A 581 5.95 15.07 23.16
N TYR A 582 5.60 13.84 22.76
CA TYR A 582 5.42 13.42 21.38
C TYR A 582 4.06 12.74 21.26
N LYS A 583 3.17 13.30 20.43
CA LYS A 583 1.83 12.76 20.24
C LYS A 583 1.57 12.48 18.76
N PHE A 584 1.21 11.24 18.42
CA PHE A 584 0.88 10.82 17.07
C PHE A 584 -0.07 9.62 17.09
N ILE A 585 -0.81 9.42 15.99
CA ILE A 585 -1.72 8.29 15.84
C ILE A 585 -1.01 7.11 15.20
N LEU A 586 -1.43 5.90 15.58
CA LEU A 586 -1.10 4.68 14.86
C LEU A 586 -2.22 4.34 13.87
N PRO A 587 -1.96 3.50 12.86
CA PRO A 587 -3.00 3.03 11.95
C PRO A 587 -4.20 2.43 12.69
N THR A 588 -5.36 2.63 12.10
CA THR A 588 -6.66 2.16 12.62
C THR A 588 -6.71 0.63 12.71
N VAL A 589 -7.34 0.14 13.77
CA VAL A 589 -7.47 -1.29 14.07
C VAL A 589 -8.90 -1.68 14.49
N ASN A 590 -9.26 -2.95 14.28
CA ASN A 590 -10.41 -3.61 14.93
C ASN A 590 -9.96 -5.02 15.33
N HIS A 591 -9.54 -5.15 16.59
CA HIS A 591 -8.85 -6.34 17.08
C HIS A 591 -9.30 -6.72 18.49
N VAL A 592 -9.34 -8.02 18.77
CA VAL A 592 -9.55 -8.56 20.12
C VAL A 592 -8.27 -9.28 20.56
N PHE A 593 -7.64 -8.77 21.61
CA PHE A 593 -6.63 -9.53 22.34
C PHE A 593 -7.34 -10.60 23.16
N LEU A 594 -7.02 -11.86 22.92
CA LEU A 594 -7.71 -13.00 23.54
C LEU A 594 -7.16 -13.32 24.95
N PRO A 595 -7.91 -14.02 25.80
CA PRO A 595 -7.37 -14.56 27.05
C PRO A 595 -6.15 -15.45 26.78
N GLY A 596 -5.14 -15.36 27.63
CA GLY A 596 -3.85 -16.04 27.44
C GLY A 596 -2.82 -15.22 26.66
N HIS A 597 -3.23 -14.21 25.91
CA HIS A 597 -2.34 -13.27 25.22
C HIS A 597 -1.81 -12.18 26.16
N ARG A 598 -0.87 -11.37 25.65
CA ARG A 598 -0.39 -10.13 26.29
C ARG A 598 -0.44 -9.00 25.29
N ILE A 599 -0.60 -7.78 25.76
CA ILE A 599 -0.37 -6.57 24.95
C ILE A 599 1.09 -6.18 25.13
N MET A 600 1.79 -5.89 24.02
CA MET A 600 3.13 -5.34 24.05
C MET A 600 3.17 -3.99 23.32
N VAL A 601 4.00 -3.09 23.82
CA VAL A 601 4.38 -1.83 23.16
C VAL A 601 5.89 -1.85 22.99
N GLN A 602 6.36 -1.87 21.74
CA GLN A 602 7.79 -1.70 21.42
C GLN A 602 8.09 -0.26 21.01
N ILE A 603 9.22 0.27 21.51
CA ILE A 603 9.71 1.62 21.21
C ILE A 603 11.15 1.54 20.75
N GLN A 604 11.47 2.16 19.62
CA GLN A 604 12.79 2.23 19.02
C GLN A 604 12.96 3.55 18.24
N SER A 605 14.18 3.90 17.81
CA SER A 605 14.45 5.17 17.11
C SER A 605 14.88 5.03 15.65
N SER A 606 14.69 3.86 15.07
CA SER A 606 14.90 3.62 13.63
C SER A 606 14.09 2.42 13.15
N TRP A 607 13.76 2.41 11.87
CA TRP A 607 13.02 1.34 11.22
C TRP A 607 13.59 1.16 9.80
N PHE A 608 14.82 0.67 9.79
CA PHE A 608 15.72 0.76 8.65
C PHE A 608 15.77 -0.54 7.82
N PRO A 609 15.94 -0.48 6.51
CA PRO A 609 16.00 0.68 5.64
C PRO A 609 14.63 1.13 5.11
N LEU A 610 13.51 0.67 5.69
CA LEU A 610 12.17 1.08 5.27
C LEU A 610 12.05 2.61 5.27
N TYR A 611 12.46 3.24 6.38
CA TYR A 611 12.56 4.69 6.51
C TYR A 611 14.02 5.14 6.58
N ASP A 612 14.27 6.37 6.13
CA ASP A 612 15.57 7.01 6.25
C ASP A 612 15.95 7.20 7.73
N ARG A 613 17.21 6.93 8.05
CA ARG A 613 17.70 7.03 9.43
C ARG A 613 17.88 8.48 9.85
N ASN A 614 17.46 8.80 11.07
CA ASN A 614 17.71 10.10 11.66
C ASN A 614 19.20 10.21 12.05
N PRO A 615 19.91 11.31 11.69
CA PRO A 615 21.29 11.54 12.10
C PRO A 615 21.43 11.81 13.60
N GLN A 616 20.34 12.10 14.32
CA GLN A 616 20.25 12.49 15.73
C GLN A 616 20.93 13.83 16.04
N THR A 617 21.39 14.50 15.01
CA THR A 617 21.79 15.91 14.99
C THR A 617 20.78 16.68 14.14
N PHE A 618 20.28 17.80 14.64
CA PHE A 618 19.39 18.63 13.87
C PHE A 618 20.15 19.28 12.70
N VAL A 619 19.78 18.89 11.51
CA VAL A 619 20.22 19.48 10.24
C VAL A 619 19.02 20.06 9.52
N THR A 620 19.22 21.09 8.71
CA THR A 620 18.11 21.77 8.00
C THR A 620 17.32 20.81 7.14
N ASN A 621 18.00 19.89 6.45
CA ASN A 621 17.36 18.88 5.61
C ASN A 621 18.09 17.54 5.78
N ILE A 622 17.37 16.54 6.26
CA ILE A 622 17.89 15.19 6.54
C ILE A 622 18.40 14.48 5.29
N PHE A 623 17.82 14.74 4.13
CA PHE A 623 18.28 14.15 2.87
C PHE A 623 19.73 14.47 2.53
N PHE A 624 20.25 15.56 3.10
CA PHE A 624 21.62 16.04 2.84
C PHE A 624 22.48 16.06 4.11
N ALA A 625 22.14 15.23 5.11
CA ALA A 625 22.95 15.03 6.30
C ALA A 625 24.33 14.46 5.93
N LYS A 626 25.38 15.02 6.52
CA LYS A 626 26.77 14.62 6.28
C LYS A 626 27.18 13.46 7.21
N PRO A 627 28.22 12.69 6.91
CA PRO A 627 28.68 11.60 7.76
C PRO A 627 28.90 12.00 9.23
N ASP A 628 29.43 13.19 9.49
CA ASP A 628 29.70 13.69 10.84
C ASP A 628 28.45 14.12 11.62
N ASP A 629 27.31 14.28 10.94
CA ASP A 629 26.02 14.59 11.57
C ASP A 629 25.41 13.35 12.26
N TYR A 630 25.81 12.13 11.84
CA TYR A 630 25.29 10.88 12.39
C TYR A 630 25.99 10.53 13.69
N VAL A 631 25.33 10.80 14.81
CA VAL A 631 25.86 10.58 16.16
C VAL A 631 25.02 9.57 16.93
N LYS A 632 25.65 8.83 17.83
CA LYS A 632 24.93 8.01 18.82
C LYS A 632 24.25 8.93 19.83
N ALA A 633 23.02 8.58 20.20
CA ALA A 633 22.30 9.30 21.22
C ALA A 633 21.66 8.36 22.24
N VAL A 634 21.63 8.77 23.50
CA VAL A 634 20.87 8.12 24.56
C VAL A 634 19.43 8.60 24.46
N GLN A 635 18.53 7.67 24.35
CA GLN A 635 17.09 7.89 24.30
C GLN A 635 16.47 7.47 25.63
N ARG A 636 15.57 8.28 26.20
CA ARG A 636 14.88 7.97 27.44
C ARG A 636 13.38 8.10 27.27
N VAL A 637 12.65 7.12 27.75
CA VAL A 637 11.17 7.11 27.77
C VAL A 637 10.71 7.13 29.22
N TYR A 638 9.94 8.16 29.58
CA TYR A 638 9.54 8.43 30.97
C TYR A 638 8.20 7.76 31.31
N HIS A 639 8.11 7.27 32.58
CA HIS A 639 6.93 6.57 33.08
C HIS A 639 6.56 6.94 34.53
N VAL A 640 6.70 8.22 34.88
CA VAL A 640 6.43 8.75 36.24
C VAL A 640 5.29 9.74 36.27
N THR A 641 4.78 10.05 37.48
CA THR A 641 3.75 11.06 37.69
C THR A 641 4.20 12.40 37.10
N GLY A 642 3.35 13.01 36.25
CA GLY A 642 3.65 14.27 35.55
C GLY A 642 4.51 14.14 34.29
N ALA A 643 5.09 12.96 34.04
CA ALA A 643 5.78 12.60 32.80
C ALA A 643 5.47 11.15 32.40
N ALA A 644 4.17 10.81 32.38
CA ALA A 644 3.71 9.47 32.07
C ALA A 644 3.58 9.28 30.55
N SER A 645 4.31 8.31 30.00
CA SER A 645 4.10 7.83 28.64
C SER A 645 2.99 6.78 28.61
N PHE A 646 2.15 6.81 27.58
CA PHE A 646 1.06 5.84 27.40
C PHE A 646 0.65 5.74 25.92
N VAL A 647 0.00 4.65 25.59
CA VAL A 647 -0.77 4.51 24.34
C VAL A 647 -2.25 4.57 24.71
N ASP A 648 -2.96 5.55 24.17
CA ASP A 648 -4.40 5.69 24.39
C ASP A 648 -5.15 4.72 23.47
N LEU A 649 -5.66 3.63 24.04
CA LEU A 649 -6.28 2.54 23.28
C LEU A 649 -7.78 2.79 23.09
N PRO A 650 -8.32 2.62 21.87
CA PRO A 650 -9.75 2.75 21.58
C PRO A 650 -10.53 1.51 22.06
N VAL A 651 -10.56 1.29 23.38
CA VAL A 651 -11.18 0.11 24.01
C VAL A 651 -12.70 0.18 23.94
N VAL A 652 -13.32 -0.91 23.48
CA VAL A 652 -14.77 -1.09 23.43
C VAL A 652 -15.18 -2.42 24.07
N PRO A 653 -16.47 -2.58 24.45
CA PRO A 653 -16.95 -3.88 24.92
C PRO A 653 -16.76 -4.97 23.85
N VAL A 654 -16.42 -6.16 24.29
CA VAL A 654 -16.47 -7.38 23.45
C VAL A 654 -17.94 -7.71 23.20
N GLN A 655 -18.32 -7.97 21.96
CA GLN A 655 -19.71 -8.25 21.55
C GLN A 655 -20.07 -9.72 21.74
#